data_0c5b0faa44eb51ec40aa538ed13043b3
#
_entry.id   0c5b0faa44eb51ec40aa538ed13043b3
#
_cell.length_a   1.000
_cell.length_b   1.000
_cell.length_c   1.000
_cell.angle_alpha   90.00
_cell.angle_beta   90.00
_cell.angle_gamma   90.00
#
_symmetry.space_group_name_H-M   'P 1'
#
loop_
_entity.id
_entity.type
_entity.pdbx_description
1 polymer ?
#
loop_
_entity_poly.entity_id
_entity_poly.type
_entity_poly.pdbx_seq_one_letter_code
_entity_poly.pdbx_strand_id
1 'polypeptide(L)'
;MNVIKRSGEEVVFDASKIENAIKKANKATTHNQMTDELIHSVTQSVIDKCENLKRSPNVEEIQDMVEGELMEHRCFAVAHNYITYRYERALIRKANSTDKQIMSLLERNNEEVKQENSNKNPLVNSVQRDYMAGEVSKDITKRFLLPQDVMEAHEKGIIHFHDSDSFAQHMHNCCLVNLEDMLQNGTVISETMIEKPHSFSTACNVATQIIAQVASSQYGGQSITLSHLAPFVQVSREKARREVKEELESLNLDSSEDTVNKMAEMRVRKEIEKGVQMIQYQVITLMTTNGQAPFVTVFMYLNEVPEGQTRDDLAMIIEEMLKQRIKGVKNEKGIWITPAFPKLIYVLEENNIEEDSKYWYLTELAARCTAKRMVPDYISEKKMLELKVDANGEGHCYPCMGCRSFLTTYLDEKGKPKYYGRFNQGVVTLNLVDVACSSKQDEEAFWRIMDERLALCKKALMCRHERLLGTPSDVAPILWQNGALARLKKGEPIDKLLFGGYSTISLGYAGLCECVYYMTGHPHTEEPGTSFGLKVMQYLNDACAKWKAEENIDFSLYGTPMESTTFKFSKHLQERFGIIPHVTDKNYITNSYHVHVTEEIDAFTKLTFESQFQKLSPGGAISYVEVPNMENNIEAVLAIMKHIYNHIMYAELNTKSDYCQVCGYTGEIKIVEDENHKLVWECPNCGNRDQEKMNVARRTCGYIGTQFWNQGRTQEIKERVLHL
;
A
#
# COMPACT_ATOMS: atom_id res chain seq x y z
N MET A 1 -13.18 -38.60 24.85
CA MET A 1 -13.32 -37.38 24.01
C MET A 1 -12.09 -36.51 24.23
N ASN A 2 -11.61 -35.85 23.20
CA ASN A 2 -10.51 -34.89 23.26
C ASN A 2 -11.04 -33.45 23.11
N VAL A 3 -10.22 -32.47 23.47
CA VAL A 3 -10.50 -31.04 23.33
C VAL A 3 -9.31 -30.35 22.66
N ILE A 4 -9.58 -29.42 21.78
CA ILE A 4 -8.56 -28.59 21.12
C ILE A 4 -8.30 -27.36 22.00
N LYS A 5 -7.07 -27.27 22.54
CA LYS A 5 -6.62 -26.08 23.26
C LYS A 5 -6.52 -24.87 22.36
N ARG A 6 -6.45 -23.65 22.93
CA ARG A 6 -6.18 -22.40 22.20
C ARG A 6 -4.83 -22.38 21.45
N SER A 7 -3.90 -23.24 21.85
CA SER A 7 -2.62 -23.46 21.16
C SER A 7 -2.74 -24.34 19.91
N GLY A 8 -3.93 -24.88 19.59
CA GLY A 8 -4.14 -25.88 18.55
C GLY A 8 -3.80 -27.33 18.97
N GLU A 9 -3.25 -27.55 20.15
CA GLU A 9 -2.92 -28.88 20.68
C GLU A 9 -4.20 -29.63 21.10
N GLU A 10 -4.33 -30.87 20.66
CA GLU A 10 -5.42 -31.74 21.06
C GLU A 10 -5.04 -32.53 22.33
N VAL A 11 -5.85 -32.42 23.37
CA VAL A 11 -5.61 -33.07 24.68
C VAL A 11 -6.85 -33.80 25.18
N VAL A 12 -6.67 -34.71 26.13
CA VAL A 12 -7.79 -35.42 26.76
C VAL A 12 -8.71 -34.42 27.47
N PHE A 13 -10.01 -34.55 27.24
CA PHE A 13 -11.04 -33.73 27.85
C PHE A 13 -11.10 -33.97 29.36
N ASP A 14 -11.13 -32.87 30.12
CA ASP A 14 -11.17 -32.88 31.59
C ASP A 14 -12.40 -32.11 32.10
N ALA A 15 -13.45 -32.82 32.42
CA ALA A 15 -14.72 -32.26 32.90
C ALA A 15 -14.58 -31.42 34.18
N SER A 16 -13.59 -31.74 35.04
CA SER A 16 -13.38 -31.00 36.29
C SER A 16 -13.08 -29.52 36.05
N LYS A 17 -12.51 -29.18 34.92
CA LYS A 17 -12.21 -27.78 34.52
C LYS A 17 -13.46 -26.96 34.33
N ILE A 18 -14.51 -27.55 33.75
CA ILE A 18 -15.81 -26.89 33.56
C ILE A 18 -16.46 -26.66 34.96
N GLU A 19 -16.58 -27.70 35.75
CA GLU A 19 -17.18 -27.63 37.08
C GLU A 19 -16.48 -26.60 37.98
N ASN A 20 -15.13 -26.61 37.98
CA ASN A 20 -14.34 -25.64 38.73
C ASN A 20 -14.52 -24.20 38.25
N ALA A 21 -14.70 -23.99 36.94
CA ALA A 21 -14.94 -22.65 36.37
C ALA A 21 -16.32 -22.12 36.80
N ILE A 22 -17.35 -22.96 36.78
CA ILE A 22 -18.70 -22.62 37.24
C ILE A 22 -18.67 -22.35 38.76
N LYS A 23 -18.03 -23.21 39.57
CA LYS A 23 -17.87 -23.01 41.01
C LYS A 23 -17.22 -21.68 41.37
N LYS A 24 -16.20 -21.26 40.62
CA LYS A 24 -15.54 -19.96 40.81
C LYS A 24 -16.49 -18.80 40.51
N ALA A 25 -17.24 -18.86 39.41
CA ALA A 25 -18.22 -17.84 39.06
C ALA A 25 -19.35 -17.78 40.11
N ASN A 26 -19.82 -18.95 40.58
CA ASN A 26 -20.82 -19.07 41.62
C ASN A 26 -20.36 -18.45 42.96
N LYS A 27 -19.11 -18.70 43.35
CA LYS A 27 -18.51 -18.13 44.58
C LYS A 27 -18.40 -16.61 44.52
N ALA A 28 -18.19 -16.06 43.34
CA ALA A 28 -18.12 -14.61 43.12
C ALA A 28 -19.53 -13.95 43.09
N THR A 29 -20.59 -14.75 43.09
CA THR A 29 -21.98 -14.27 43.07
C THR A 29 -22.49 -14.02 44.50
N THR A 30 -23.02 -12.83 44.76
CA THR A 30 -23.49 -12.42 46.07
C THR A 30 -24.93 -12.85 46.37
N HIS A 31 -25.74 -13.00 45.33
CA HIS A 31 -27.16 -13.40 45.44
C HIS A 31 -27.51 -14.47 44.40
N ASN A 32 -28.45 -15.35 44.72
CA ASN A 32 -28.89 -16.42 43.84
C ASN A 32 -27.77 -17.38 43.42
N GLN A 33 -26.97 -17.83 44.36
CA GLN A 33 -25.94 -18.85 44.13
C GLN A 33 -26.58 -20.20 43.76
N MET A 34 -25.89 -20.95 42.92
CA MET A 34 -26.26 -22.30 42.51
C MET A 34 -25.91 -23.31 43.63
N THR A 35 -26.73 -24.35 43.78
CA THR A 35 -26.38 -25.52 44.61
C THR A 35 -25.35 -26.39 43.86
N ASP A 36 -24.63 -27.22 44.61
CA ASP A 36 -23.64 -28.14 44.02
C ASP A 36 -24.30 -29.15 43.07
N GLU A 37 -25.53 -29.59 43.36
CA GLU A 37 -26.31 -30.48 42.48
C GLU A 37 -26.62 -29.78 41.15
N LEU A 38 -27.00 -28.49 41.17
CA LEU A 38 -27.27 -27.72 39.96
C LEU A 38 -26.00 -27.44 39.12
N ILE A 39 -24.88 -27.19 39.80
CA ILE A 39 -23.56 -27.05 39.12
C ILE A 39 -23.20 -28.36 38.43
N HIS A 40 -23.39 -29.47 39.08
CA HIS A 40 -23.12 -30.80 38.52
C HIS A 40 -24.04 -31.08 37.30
N SER A 41 -25.35 -30.76 37.43
CA SER A 41 -26.30 -30.91 36.32
C SER A 41 -25.95 -30.09 35.11
N VAL A 42 -25.59 -28.81 35.28
CA VAL A 42 -25.12 -27.91 34.20
C VAL A 42 -23.82 -28.44 33.55
N THR A 43 -22.89 -28.91 34.38
CA THR A 43 -21.65 -29.48 33.88
C THR A 43 -21.90 -30.73 33.05
N GLN A 44 -22.80 -31.62 33.51
CA GLN A 44 -23.14 -32.83 32.76
C GLN A 44 -23.81 -32.51 31.42
N SER A 45 -24.73 -31.53 31.38
CA SER A 45 -25.38 -31.08 30.15
C SER A 45 -24.37 -30.55 29.13
N VAL A 46 -23.36 -29.80 29.56
CA VAL A 46 -22.27 -29.35 28.69
C VAL A 46 -21.45 -30.54 28.14
N ILE A 47 -21.15 -31.52 28.97
CA ILE A 47 -20.44 -32.74 28.55
C ILE A 47 -21.24 -33.48 27.48
N ASP A 48 -22.53 -33.68 27.70
CA ASP A 48 -23.42 -34.36 26.77
C ASP A 48 -23.51 -33.62 25.43
N LYS A 49 -23.57 -32.27 25.45
CA LYS A 49 -23.51 -31.43 24.24
C LYS A 49 -22.17 -31.61 23.51
N CYS A 50 -21.05 -31.64 24.23
CA CYS A 50 -19.74 -31.87 23.62
C CYS A 50 -19.61 -33.24 22.95
N GLU A 51 -20.13 -34.30 23.60
CA GLU A 51 -20.12 -35.67 23.07
C GLU A 51 -20.98 -35.81 21.81
N ASN A 52 -22.11 -35.08 21.75
CA ASN A 52 -22.99 -35.06 20.59
C ASN A 52 -22.41 -34.40 19.35
N LEU A 53 -21.34 -33.59 19.46
CA LEU A 53 -20.65 -32.99 18.33
C LEU A 53 -19.95 -34.02 17.42
N LYS A 54 -19.65 -35.21 17.89
CA LYS A 54 -18.90 -36.28 17.16
C LYS A 54 -17.53 -35.82 16.63
N ARG A 55 -16.96 -34.79 17.25
CA ARG A 55 -15.64 -34.25 16.99
C ARG A 55 -15.07 -33.62 18.24
N SER A 56 -13.77 -33.36 18.27
CA SER A 56 -13.14 -32.62 19.38
C SER A 56 -13.60 -31.15 19.34
N PRO A 57 -14.32 -30.65 20.37
CA PRO A 57 -14.65 -29.22 20.48
C PRO A 57 -13.40 -28.42 20.85
N ASN A 58 -13.37 -27.15 20.51
CA ASN A 58 -12.36 -26.24 21.04
C ASN A 58 -12.82 -25.61 22.38
N VAL A 59 -11.85 -25.01 23.08
CA VAL A 59 -12.11 -24.44 24.42
C VAL A 59 -13.15 -23.31 24.37
N GLU A 60 -13.21 -22.51 23.31
CA GLU A 60 -14.17 -21.42 23.20
C GLU A 60 -15.59 -21.97 23.00
N GLU A 61 -15.76 -23.00 22.14
CA GLU A 61 -17.05 -23.69 21.97
C GLU A 61 -17.58 -24.25 23.27
N ILE A 62 -16.70 -24.85 24.12
CA ILE A 62 -17.11 -25.34 25.42
C ILE A 62 -17.57 -24.22 26.35
N GLN A 63 -16.86 -23.07 26.31
CA GLN A 63 -17.22 -21.89 27.12
C GLN A 63 -18.57 -21.31 26.68
N ASP A 64 -18.84 -21.26 25.38
CA ASP A 64 -20.14 -20.83 24.86
C ASP A 64 -21.27 -21.76 25.29
N MET A 65 -21.02 -23.07 25.31
CA MET A 65 -21.99 -24.04 25.82
C MET A 65 -22.26 -23.85 27.32
N VAL A 66 -21.23 -23.56 28.12
CA VAL A 66 -21.39 -23.27 29.55
C VAL A 66 -22.23 -22.01 29.77
N GLU A 67 -22.00 -20.97 29.03
CA GLU A 67 -22.79 -19.73 29.09
C GLU A 67 -24.26 -19.98 28.72
N GLY A 68 -24.50 -20.73 27.64
CA GLY A 68 -25.84 -21.15 27.24
C GLY A 68 -26.58 -21.95 28.28
N GLU A 69 -25.92 -22.99 28.88
CA GLU A 69 -26.51 -23.80 29.92
C GLU A 69 -26.84 -23.01 31.18
N LEU A 70 -25.95 -22.13 31.61
CA LEU A 70 -26.23 -21.26 32.78
C LEU A 70 -27.44 -20.36 32.53
N MET A 71 -27.65 -19.88 31.31
CA MET A 71 -28.82 -19.09 30.96
C MET A 71 -30.08 -19.92 30.83
N GLU A 72 -30.03 -21.11 30.23
CA GLU A 72 -31.16 -22.06 30.14
C GLU A 72 -31.68 -22.46 31.50
N HIS A 73 -30.78 -22.66 32.45
CA HIS A 73 -31.14 -22.97 33.87
C HIS A 73 -31.47 -21.71 34.68
N ARG A 74 -31.61 -20.55 34.06
CA ARG A 74 -31.94 -19.25 34.69
C ARG A 74 -30.97 -18.80 35.78
N CYS A 75 -29.73 -19.26 35.72
CA CYS A 75 -28.67 -18.87 36.65
C CYS A 75 -27.99 -17.54 36.20
N PHE A 76 -28.78 -16.51 35.91
CA PHE A 76 -28.32 -15.28 35.30
C PHE A 76 -27.21 -14.56 36.03
N ALA A 77 -27.23 -14.53 37.37
CA ALA A 77 -26.21 -13.88 38.16
C ALA A 77 -24.85 -14.61 38.07
N VAL A 78 -24.86 -15.94 38.03
CA VAL A 78 -23.66 -16.76 37.85
C VAL A 78 -23.18 -16.67 36.40
N ALA A 79 -24.08 -16.69 35.42
CA ALA A 79 -23.77 -16.50 34.01
C ALA A 79 -23.09 -15.13 33.77
N HIS A 80 -23.60 -14.06 34.36
CA HIS A 80 -23.01 -12.73 34.27
C HIS A 80 -21.55 -12.73 34.82
N ASN A 81 -21.31 -13.30 35.99
CA ASN A 81 -19.97 -13.38 36.57
C ASN A 81 -19.05 -14.29 35.75
N TYR A 82 -19.56 -15.36 35.15
CA TYR A 82 -18.79 -16.25 34.27
C TYR A 82 -18.35 -15.54 33.00
N ILE A 83 -19.27 -14.83 32.32
CA ILE A 83 -19.01 -14.05 31.10
C ILE A 83 -18.02 -12.91 31.41
N THR A 84 -18.24 -12.16 32.49
CA THR A 84 -17.34 -11.06 32.89
C THR A 84 -15.92 -11.58 33.16
N TYR A 85 -15.79 -12.67 33.92
CA TYR A 85 -14.48 -13.29 34.18
C TYR A 85 -13.81 -13.81 32.91
N ARG A 86 -14.56 -14.44 32.00
CA ARG A 86 -14.07 -14.86 30.68
C ARG A 86 -13.53 -13.66 29.87
N TYR A 87 -14.30 -12.57 29.84
CA TYR A 87 -13.91 -11.34 29.16
C TYR A 87 -12.65 -10.71 29.76
N GLU A 88 -12.58 -10.56 31.08
CA GLU A 88 -11.40 -10.04 31.77
C GLU A 88 -10.15 -10.90 31.51
N ARG A 89 -10.30 -12.23 31.54
CA ARG A 89 -9.22 -13.16 31.20
C ARG A 89 -8.79 -13.07 29.72
N ALA A 90 -9.73 -12.81 28.82
CA ALA A 90 -9.42 -12.59 27.42
C ALA A 90 -8.62 -11.28 27.24
N LEU A 91 -9.01 -10.20 27.93
CA LEU A 91 -8.27 -8.94 27.96
C LEU A 91 -6.85 -9.10 28.51
N ILE A 92 -6.69 -9.79 29.66
CA ILE A 92 -5.37 -10.06 30.26
C ILE A 92 -4.49 -10.87 29.29
N ARG A 93 -5.05 -11.86 28.59
CA ARG A 93 -4.29 -12.64 27.58
C ARG A 93 -3.89 -11.79 26.40
N LYS A 94 -4.77 -10.89 25.92
CA LYS A 94 -4.45 -9.96 24.82
C LYS A 94 -3.37 -8.96 25.24
N ALA A 95 -3.45 -8.41 26.45
CA ALA A 95 -2.41 -7.54 26.99
C ALA A 95 -1.06 -8.26 27.12
N ASN A 96 -1.05 -9.49 27.65
CA ASN A 96 0.16 -10.30 27.73
C ASN A 96 0.76 -10.63 26.35
N SER A 97 -0.04 -10.71 25.28
CA SER A 97 0.49 -10.90 23.92
C SER A 97 1.14 -9.62 23.40
N THR A 98 0.60 -8.45 23.70
CA THR A 98 1.17 -7.14 23.33
C THR A 98 2.48 -6.88 24.06
N ASP A 99 2.54 -7.11 25.37
CA ASP A 99 3.76 -7.02 26.16
C ASP A 99 4.85 -7.96 25.62
N LYS A 100 4.48 -9.19 25.24
CA LYS A 100 5.40 -10.15 24.63
C LYS A 100 5.93 -9.67 23.29
N GLN A 101 5.09 -9.07 22.44
CA GLN A 101 5.52 -8.48 21.16
C GLN A 101 6.48 -7.32 21.40
N ILE A 102 6.16 -6.42 22.33
CA ILE A 102 7.03 -5.30 22.68
C ILE A 102 8.37 -5.81 23.24
N MET A 103 8.36 -6.80 24.13
CA MET A 103 9.59 -7.39 24.67
C MET A 103 10.44 -8.04 23.60
N SER A 104 9.83 -8.79 22.67
CA SER A 104 10.57 -9.39 21.54
C SER A 104 11.18 -8.38 20.58
N LEU A 105 10.55 -7.20 20.43
CA LEU A 105 11.14 -6.08 19.72
C LEU A 105 12.38 -5.52 20.43
N LEU A 106 12.28 -5.31 21.75
CA LEU A 106 13.39 -4.82 22.58
C LEU A 106 14.56 -5.79 22.61
N GLU A 107 14.30 -7.09 22.65
CA GLU A 107 15.28 -8.16 22.58
C GLU A 107 15.84 -8.41 21.18
N ARG A 108 15.27 -7.73 20.15
CA ARG A 108 15.69 -7.83 18.73
C ARG A 108 15.52 -9.24 18.13
N ASN A 109 14.58 -10.03 18.64
CA ASN A 109 14.33 -11.41 18.20
C ASN A 109 12.93 -11.60 17.55
N ASN A 110 12.23 -10.51 17.21
CA ASN A 110 10.93 -10.55 16.55
C ASN A 110 11.10 -10.73 15.03
N GLU A 111 11.08 -11.97 14.57
CA GLU A 111 11.21 -12.31 13.15
C GLU A 111 9.98 -11.91 12.31
N GLU A 112 8.79 -11.88 12.91
CA GLU A 112 7.56 -11.48 12.20
C GLU A 112 7.61 -10.00 11.79
N VAL A 113 8.01 -9.13 12.70
CA VAL A 113 8.16 -7.69 12.44
C VAL A 113 9.26 -7.41 11.43
N LYS A 114 10.37 -8.15 11.47
CA LYS A 114 11.43 -8.01 10.46
C LYS A 114 10.92 -8.24 9.02
N GLN A 115 9.90 -9.08 8.86
CA GLN A 115 9.35 -9.46 7.56
C GLN A 115 8.09 -8.66 7.17
N GLU A 116 7.61 -7.75 8.03
CA GLU A 116 6.40 -6.98 7.78
C GLU A 116 6.60 -5.91 6.70
N ASN A 117 7.75 -5.25 6.70
CA ASN A 117 8.10 -4.23 5.71
C ASN A 117 9.56 -4.38 5.25
N SER A 118 9.74 -4.62 3.96
CA SER A 118 11.05 -4.86 3.35
C SER A 118 12.03 -3.66 3.39
N ASN A 119 11.56 -2.47 3.76
CA ASN A 119 12.35 -1.23 3.80
C ASN A 119 12.55 -0.67 5.21
N LYS A 120 12.02 -1.33 6.24
CA LYS A 120 12.19 -0.95 7.66
C LYS A 120 13.08 -1.94 8.40
N ASN A 121 14.16 -1.45 9.00
CA ASN A 121 15.04 -2.28 9.83
C ASN A 121 14.72 -2.11 11.32
N PRO A 122 14.06 -3.08 11.98
CA PRO A 122 13.64 -2.97 13.38
C PRO A 122 14.81 -3.01 14.39
N LEU A 123 16.04 -3.24 13.94
CA LEU A 123 17.23 -3.14 14.80
C LEU A 123 17.63 -1.70 15.08
N VAL A 124 17.20 -0.75 14.23
CA VAL A 124 17.50 0.69 14.39
C VAL A 124 16.56 1.28 15.44
N ASN A 125 17.10 1.97 16.43
CA ASN A 125 16.35 2.46 17.60
C ASN A 125 15.11 3.32 17.25
N SER A 126 15.20 4.21 16.24
CA SER A 126 14.07 5.03 15.81
C SER A 126 12.96 4.20 15.17
N VAL A 127 13.33 3.20 14.37
CA VAL A 127 12.41 2.23 13.76
C VAL A 127 11.77 1.33 14.81
N GLN A 128 12.55 0.85 15.77
CA GLN A 128 12.06 0.05 16.89
C GLN A 128 11.00 0.81 17.70
N ARG A 129 11.24 2.10 17.96
CA ARG A 129 10.28 2.96 18.68
C ARG A 129 8.97 3.12 17.91
N ASP A 130 9.03 3.28 16.59
CA ASP A 130 7.85 3.35 15.73
C ASP A 130 7.04 2.03 15.77
N TYR A 131 7.71 0.89 15.66
CA TYR A 131 7.07 -0.42 15.81
C TYR A 131 6.42 -0.63 17.19
N MET A 132 7.08 -0.19 18.28
CA MET A 132 6.49 -0.27 19.63
C MET A 132 5.21 0.59 19.73
N ALA A 133 5.23 1.79 19.18
CA ALA A 133 4.03 2.64 19.11
C ALA A 133 2.93 1.99 18.27
N GLY A 134 3.30 1.36 17.17
CA GLY A 134 2.41 0.60 16.31
C GLY A 134 1.75 -0.59 17.04
N GLU A 135 2.50 -1.37 17.83
CA GLU A 135 1.94 -2.48 18.61
C GLU A 135 0.95 -2.01 19.67
N VAL A 136 1.21 -0.88 20.34
CA VAL A 136 0.26 -0.25 21.26
C VAL A 136 -1.00 0.20 20.51
N SER A 137 -0.86 0.84 19.36
CA SER A 137 -2.00 1.26 18.53
C SER A 137 -2.83 0.07 18.04
N LYS A 138 -2.19 -1.01 17.56
CA LYS A 138 -2.87 -2.26 17.18
C LYS A 138 -3.70 -2.83 18.32
N ASP A 139 -3.13 -2.88 19.52
CA ASP A 139 -3.82 -3.41 20.71
C ASP A 139 -5.04 -2.55 21.09
N ILE A 140 -4.88 -1.23 21.13
CA ILE A 140 -5.99 -0.28 21.39
C ILE A 140 -7.07 -0.40 20.31
N THR A 141 -6.68 -0.45 19.05
CA THR A 141 -7.59 -0.61 17.91
C THR A 141 -8.42 -1.87 18.05
N LYS A 142 -7.79 -2.99 18.39
CA LYS A 142 -8.45 -4.29 18.55
C LYS A 142 -9.39 -4.36 19.74
N ARG A 143 -9.04 -3.73 20.85
CA ARG A 143 -9.81 -3.85 22.09
C ARG A 143 -10.93 -2.83 22.24
N PHE A 144 -10.75 -1.63 21.66
CA PHE A 144 -11.60 -0.49 21.98
C PHE A 144 -12.19 0.24 20.78
N LEU A 145 -11.51 0.23 19.62
CA LEU A 145 -11.88 1.11 18.52
C LEU A 145 -12.64 0.42 17.39
N LEU A 146 -12.48 -0.89 17.21
CA LEU A 146 -13.20 -1.65 16.20
C LEU A 146 -14.34 -2.47 16.79
N PRO A 147 -15.48 -2.58 16.11
CA PRO A 147 -16.53 -3.53 16.44
C PRO A 147 -16.01 -4.97 16.48
N GLN A 148 -16.53 -5.78 17.36
CA GLN A 148 -16.05 -7.16 17.58
C GLN A 148 -16.13 -8.01 16.30
N ASP A 149 -17.21 -7.92 15.54
CA ASP A 149 -17.39 -8.67 14.28
C ASP A 149 -16.38 -8.29 13.19
N VAL A 150 -16.05 -6.99 13.08
CA VAL A 150 -14.98 -6.51 12.18
C VAL A 150 -13.62 -7.04 12.62
N MET A 151 -13.37 -7.03 13.93
CA MET A 151 -12.13 -7.52 14.50
C MET A 151 -11.95 -9.04 14.29
N GLU A 152 -13.00 -9.81 14.54
CA GLU A 152 -12.99 -11.25 14.30
C GLU A 152 -12.82 -11.61 12.83
N ALA A 153 -13.47 -10.85 11.92
CA ALA A 153 -13.30 -11.04 10.48
C ALA A 153 -11.85 -10.75 10.03
N HIS A 154 -11.22 -9.74 10.62
CA HIS A 154 -9.80 -9.44 10.37
C HIS A 154 -8.87 -10.54 10.90
N GLU A 155 -9.09 -11.01 12.13
CA GLU A 155 -8.28 -12.07 12.74
C GLU A 155 -8.44 -13.44 12.05
N LYS A 156 -9.60 -13.71 11.46
CA LYS A 156 -9.87 -14.92 10.67
C LYS A 156 -9.41 -14.83 9.20
N GLY A 157 -8.87 -13.69 8.77
CA GLY A 157 -8.44 -13.48 7.39
C GLY A 157 -9.59 -13.44 6.37
N ILE A 158 -10.80 -13.09 6.81
CA ILE A 158 -11.97 -12.85 5.95
C ILE A 158 -11.85 -11.50 5.25
N ILE A 159 -11.44 -10.50 6.04
CA ILE A 159 -11.06 -9.17 5.56
C ILE A 159 -9.71 -8.79 6.14
N HIS A 160 -9.06 -7.79 5.55
CA HIS A 160 -7.90 -7.16 6.15
C HIS A 160 -8.16 -5.68 6.40
N PHE A 161 -8.16 -5.29 7.67
CA PHE A 161 -8.20 -3.89 8.08
C PHE A 161 -6.75 -3.38 8.07
N HIS A 162 -6.39 -2.60 7.03
CA HIS A 162 -5.02 -2.13 6.84
C HIS A 162 -4.60 -1.14 7.93
N ASP A 163 -3.30 -1.05 8.19
CA ASP A 163 -2.67 0.01 9.00
C ASP A 163 -3.35 0.24 10.36
N SER A 164 -3.69 -0.85 11.07
CA SER A 164 -4.26 -0.79 12.42
C SER A 164 -3.26 -0.25 13.45
N ASP A 165 -1.97 -0.26 13.12
CA ASP A 165 -0.87 0.35 13.86
C ASP A 165 -0.90 1.89 13.86
N SER A 166 -1.65 2.51 12.95
CA SER A 166 -1.84 3.96 12.87
C SER A 166 -3.28 4.42 13.11
N PHE A 167 -4.22 3.47 13.23
CA PHE A 167 -5.66 3.77 13.29
C PHE A 167 -6.08 4.48 14.59
N ALA A 168 -5.40 4.25 15.70
CA ALA A 168 -5.69 4.92 16.96
C ALA A 168 -5.51 6.45 16.86
N GLN A 169 -4.69 6.92 15.96
CA GLN A 169 -4.47 8.33 15.65
C GLN A 169 -5.43 8.81 14.55
N HIS A 170 -5.65 10.14 14.49
CA HIS A 170 -6.50 10.77 13.47
C HIS A 170 -5.69 11.01 12.19
N MET A 171 -5.21 9.93 11.57
CA MET A 171 -4.39 9.95 10.36
C MET A 171 -5.13 9.36 9.18
N HIS A 172 -4.91 9.97 8.00
CA HIS A 172 -5.37 9.43 6.72
C HIS A 172 -4.26 8.59 6.05
N ASN A 173 -4.61 7.87 4.98
CA ASN A 173 -3.70 6.97 4.28
C ASN A 173 -2.72 7.75 3.38
N CYS A 174 -3.08 7.95 2.11
CA CYS A 174 -2.23 8.52 1.08
C CYS A 174 -2.74 9.87 0.59
N CYS A 175 -1.87 10.69 -0.01
CA CYS A 175 -2.28 11.98 -0.53
C CYS A 175 -1.54 12.40 -1.81
N LEU A 176 -2.13 13.39 -2.50
CA LEU A 176 -1.51 14.18 -3.56
C LEU A 176 -1.20 15.56 -3.02
N VAL A 177 0.07 15.85 -2.84
CA VAL A 177 0.53 17.13 -2.23
C VAL A 177 0.39 18.26 -3.22
N ASN A 178 -0.27 19.34 -2.82
CA ASN A 178 -0.39 20.56 -3.63
C ASN A 178 0.83 21.47 -3.45
N LEU A 179 1.96 21.07 -4.04
CA LEU A 179 3.18 21.89 -4.02
C LEU A 179 3.00 23.24 -4.73
N GLU A 180 2.13 23.32 -5.75
CA GLU A 180 1.87 24.59 -6.43
C GLU A 180 1.36 25.63 -5.44
N ASP A 181 0.32 25.31 -4.68
CA ASP A 181 -0.22 26.22 -3.68
C ASP A 181 0.82 26.62 -2.63
N MET A 182 1.55 25.63 -2.09
CA MET A 182 2.53 25.86 -1.03
C MET A 182 3.71 26.71 -1.49
N LEU A 183 4.21 26.50 -2.71
CA LEU A 183 5.36 27.22 -3.23
C LEU A 183 5.00 28.61 -3.77
N GLN A 184 3.80 28.76 -4.38
CA GLN A 184 3.39 30.06 -4.92
C GLN A 184 2.86 31.03 -3.86
N ASN A 185 2.15 30.51 -2.85
CA ASN A 185 1.51 31.31 -1.79
C ASN A 185 2.26 31.30 -0.45
N GLY A 186 3.37 30.56 -0.40
CA GLY A 186 4.09 30.32 0.85
C GLY A 186 3.42 29.26 1.72
N THR A 187 4.16 28.77 2.70
CA THR A 187 3.71 27.74 3.64
C THR A 187 4.37 27.96 5.02
N VAL A 188 3.98 27.17 6.01
CA VAL A 188 4.61 27.16 7.33
C VAL A 188 5.14 25.77 7.62
N ILE A 189 6.41 25.69 7.98
CA ILE A 189 7.09 24.44 8.38
C ILE A 189 7.67 24.65 9.78
N SER A 190 7.25 23.81 10.74
CA SER A 190 7.71 23.90 12.12
C SER A 190 7.65 25.34 12.67
N GLU A 191 6.48 25.98 12.54
CA GLU A 191 6.19 27.36 12.99
C GLU A 191 6.98 28.46 12.25
N THR A 192 7.79 28.10 11.24
CA THR A 192 8.56 29.04 10.45
C THR A 192 7.87 29.32 9.10
N MET A 193 7.65 30.60 8.82
CA MET A 193 7.11 31.03 7.51
C MET A 193 8.14 30.78 6.42
N ILE A 194 7.73 30.10 5.37
CA ILE A 194 8.49 29.86 4.15
C ILE A 194 7.82 30.64 3.03
N GLU A 195 8.47 31.67 2.56
CA GLU A 195 7.99 32.49 1.47
C GLU A 195 8.17 31.81 0.12
N LYS A 196 7.57 32.37 -0.93
CA LYS A 196 7.72 31.89 -2.32
C LYS A 196 9.21 31.81 -2.69
N PRO A 197 9.70 30.67 -3.18
CA PRO A 197 11.09 30.53 -3.58
C PRO A 197 11.51 31.50 -4.72
N HIS A 198 12.72 31.99 -4.65
CA HIS A 198 13.32 32.88 -5.65
C HIS A 198 14.31 32.15 -6.59
N SER A 199 14.30 30.82 -6.60
CA SER A 199 15.06 30.01 -7.53
C SER A 199 14.54 28.57 -7.58
N PHE A 200 14.87 27.84 -8.63
CA PHE A 200 14.54 26.43 -8.78
C PHE A 200 15.16 25.58 -7.67
N SER A 201 16.42 25.80 -7.35
CA SER A 201 17.10 25.03 -6.29
C SER A 201 16.48 25.28 -4.91
N THR A 202 16.05 26.50 -4.61
CA THR A 202 15.31 26.79 -3.38
C THR A 202 13.96 26.11 -3.38
N ALA A 203 13.23 26.11 -4.50
CA ALA A 203 11.96 25.39 -4.63
C ALA A 203 12.13 23.89 -4.39
N CYS A 204 13.18 23.27 -4.94
CA CYS A 204 13.51 21.85 -4.69
C CYS A 204 13.81 21.59 -3.22
N ASN A 205 14.57 22.45 -2.55
CA ASN A 205 14.87 22.32 -1.12
C ASN A 205 13.61 22.41 -0.26
N VAL A 206 12.76 23.40 -0.51
CA VAL A 206 11.48 23.56 0.21
C VAL A 206 10.57 22.36 -0.03
N ALA A 207 10.49 21.85 -1.28
CA ALA A 207 9.72 20.67 -1.61
C ALA A 207 10.16 19.44 -0.79
N THR A 208 11.46 19.23 -0.58
CA THR A 208 11.94 18.10 0.22
C THR A 208 11.61 18.23 1.71
N GLN A 209 11.61 19.46 2.24
CA GLN A 209 11.15 19.72 3.62
C GLN A 209 9.64 19.47 3.77
N ILE A 210 8.84 19.88 2.78
CA ILE A 210 7.40 19.58 2.73
C ILE A 210 7.18 18.06 2.72
N ILE A 211 7.89 17.33 1.85
CA ILE A 211 7.82 15.87 1.77
C ILE A 211 8.07 15.21 3.12
N ALA A 212 9.09 15.65 3.85
CA ALA A 212 9.43 15.12 5.17
C ALA A 212 8.33 15.36 6.21
N GLN A 213 7.75 16.56 6.22
CA GLN A 213 6.67 16.92 7.14
C GLN A 213 5.36 16.20 6.83
N VAL A 214 5.00 16.07 5.54
CA VAL A 214 3.83 15.31 5.10
C VAL A 214 3.98 13.84 5.46
N ALA A 215 5.14 13.22 5.19
CA ALA A 215 5.41 11.83 5.53
C ALA A 215 5.34 11.55 7.04
N SER A 216 5.61 12.54 7.87
CA SER A 216 5.50 12.44 9.34
C SER A 216 4.08 12.67 9.87
N SER A 217 3.14 13.09 9.00
CA SER A 217 1.78 13.49 9.37
C SER A 217 0.70 12.53 8.84
N GLN A 218 1.08 11.50 8.09
CA GLN A 218 0.21 10.45 7.55
C GLN A 218 0.93 9.10 7.59
N TYR A 219 0.21 8.00 7.40
CA TYR A 219 0.84 6.66 7.44
C TYR A 219 1.13 6.08 6.06
N GLY A 220 0.45 6.53 5.01
CA GLY A 220 0.66 6.05 3.63
C GLY A 220 1.62 6.91 2.81
N GLY A 221 1.63 6.66 1.50
CA GLY A 221 2.48 7.35 0.55
C GLY A 221 1.94 8.72 0.14
N GLN A 222 2.83 9.57 -0.34
CA GLN A 222 2.50 10.86 -0.92
C GLN A 222 3.01 10.93 -2.35
N SER A 223 2.36 11.74 -3.18
CA SER A 223 2.82 12.02 -4.54
C SER A 223 2.97 13.50 -4.76
N ILE A 224 4.02 13.87 -5.46
CA ILE A 224 4.31 15.20 -5.97
C ILE A 224 4.45 15.17 -7.49
N THR A 225 4.28 16.31 -8.14
CA THR A 225 4.55 16.45 -9.55
C THR A 225 5.70 17.42 -9.82
N LEU A 226 6.52 17.12 -10.80
CA LEU A 226 7.59 18.02 -11.25
C LEU A 226 7.04 19.27 -11.94
N SER A 227 5.82 19.23 -12.46
CA SER A 227 5.16 20.38 -13.07
C SER A 227 5.01 21.58 -12.12
N HIS A 228 4.83 21.32 -10.82
CA HIS A 228 4.75 22.37 -9.78
C HIS A 228 6.11 23.05 -9.52
N LEU A 229 7.21 22.42 -9.89
CA LEU A 229 8.56 22.98 -9.78
C LEU A 229 8.99 23.73 -11.06
N ALA A 230 8.44 23.36 -12.21
CA ALA A 230 8.84 23.90 -13.52
C ALA A 230 8.78 25.43 -13.63
N PRO A 231 7.77 26.15 -13.08
CA PRO A 231 7.73 27.61 -13.13
C PRO A 231 8.94 28.30 -12.49
N PHE A 232 9.59 27.66 -11.53
CA PHE A 232 10.77 28.20 -10.84
C PHE A 232 12.05 28.16 -11.69
N VAL A 233 12.07 27.39 -12.78
CA VAL A 233 13.15 27.41 -13.76
C VAL A 233 13.20 28.78 -14.46
N GLN A 234 12.04 29.34 -14.81
CA GLN A 234 11.98 30.69 -15.38
C GLN A 234 12.45 31.75 -14.40
N VAL A 235 12.09 31.63 -13.13
CA VAL A 235 12.59 32.54 -12.05
C VAL A 235 14.11 32.49 -11.99
N SER A 236 14.71 31.29 -12.01
CA SER A 236 16.17 31.14 -12.04
C SER A 236 16.80 31.67 -13.33
N ARG A 237 16.14 31.50 -14.46
CA ARG A 237 16.60 32.02 -15.77
C ARG A 237 16.69 33.52 -15.77
N GLU A 238 15.66 34.23 -15.31
CA GLU A 238 15.65 35.69 -15.20
C GLU A 238 16.72 36.20 -14.20
N LYS A 239 16.88 35.52 -13.10
CA LYS A 239 17.94 35.80 -12.12
C LYS A 239 19.33 35.64 -12.76
N ALA A 240 19.56 34.50 -13.41
CA ALA A 240 20.84 34.20 -14.06
C ALA A 240 21.19 35.21 -15.16
N ARG A 241 20.21 35.66 -15.98
CA ARG A 241 20.39 36.69 -17.00
C ARG A 241 20.86 38.00 -16.38
N ARG A 242 20.23 38.43 -15.31
CA ARG A 242 20.59 39.68 -14.60
C ARG A 242 22.01 39.59 -14.05
N GLU A 243 22.32 38.53 -13.31
CA GLU A 243 23.63 38.31 -12.70
C GLU A 243 24.75 38.20 -13.76
N VAL A 244 24.53 37.45 -14.84
CA VAL A 244 25.51 37.31 -15.94
C VAL A 244 25.75 38.66 -16.63
N LYS A 245 24.72 39.45 -16.88
CA LYS A 245 24.86 40.76 -17.47
C LYS A 245 25.68 41.71 -16.61
N GLU A 246 25.35 41.79 -15.32
CA GLU A 246 26.09 42.62 -14.37
C GLU A 246 27.58 42.19 -14.25
N GLU A 247 27.87 40.89 -14.23
CA GLU A 247 29.24 40.35 -14.20
C GLU A 247 30.03 40.70 -15.48
N LEU A 248 29.45 40.48 -16.67
CA LEU A 248 30.11 40.78 -17.92
C LEU A 248 30.37 42.29 -18.07
N GLU A 249 29.41 43.14 -17.73
CA GLU A 249 29.58 44.58 -17.71
C GLU A 249 30.68 45.03 -16.74
N SER A 250 30.73 44.44 -15.54
CA SER A 250 31.76 44.77 -14.54
C SER A 250 33.17 44.40 -14.96
N LEU A 251 33.30 43.36 -15.82
CA LEU A 251 34.57 42.88 -16.34
C LEU A 251 34.92 43.49 -17.72
N ASN A 252 34.09 44.38 -18.24
CA ASN A 252 34.18 44.93 -19.60
C ASN A 252 34.29 43.87 -20.69
N LEU A 253 33.52 42.78 -20.56
CA LEU A 253 33.37 41.69 -21.53
C LEU A 253 32.13 41.91 -22.40
N ASP A 254 32.00 41.10 -23.49
CA ASP A 254 30.82 41.13 -24.34
C ASP A 254 29.56 40.79 -23.55
N SER A 255 28.71 41.78 -23.32
CA SER A 255 27.41 41.69 -22.67
C SER A 255 26.24 41.71 -23.63
N SER A 256 26.47 41.31 -24.90
CA SER A 256 25.41 41.14 -25.88
C SER A 256 24.33 40.19 -25.39
N GLU A 257 23.08 40.41 -25.83
CA GLU A 257 21.94 39.61 -25.37
C GLU A 257 22.12 38.12 -25.69
N ASP A 258 22.74 37.77 -26.82
CA ASP A 258 23.05 36.40 -27.20
C ASP A 258 24.03 35.75 -26.24
N THR A 259 25.12 36.46 -25.87
CA THR A 259 26.12 35.98 -24.90
C THR A 259 25.52 35.79 -23.52
N VAL A 260 24.73 36.79 -23.05
CA VAL A 260 24.03 36.75 -21.76
C VAL A 260 23.06 35.55 -21.69
N ASN A 261 22.25 35.34 -22.73
CA ASN A 261 21.29 34.25 -22.81
C ASN A 261 21.97 32.87 -22.79
N LYS A 262 23.02 32.67 -23.58
CA LYS A 262 23.78 31.42 -23.62
C LYS A 262 24.39 31.08 -22.24
N MET A 263 25.01 32.05 -21.59
CA MET A 263 25.60 31.85 -20.27
C MET A 263 24.54 31.62 -19.20
N ALA A 264 23.43 32.33 -19.26
CA ALA A 264 22.30 32.13 -18.35
C ALA A 264 21.72 30.69 -18.47
N GLU A 265 21.50 30.21 -19.72
CA GLU A 265 21.00 28.84 -19.92
C GLU A 265 21.99 27.77 -19.41
N MET A 266 23.29 27.99 -19.54
CA MET A 266 24.29 27.10 -18.94
C MET A 266 24.16 27.05 -17.41
N ARG A 267 23.91 28.17 -16.74
CA ARG A 267 23.66 28.26 -15.29
C ARG A 267 22.38 27.57 -14.90
N VAL A 268 21.30 27.79 -15.64
CA VAL A 268 19.98 27.16 -15.43
C VAL A 268 20.11 25.63 -15.49
N ARG A 269 20.78 25.08 -16.49
CA ARG A 269 21.01 23.64 -16.60
C ARG A 269 21.78 23.06 -15.41
N LYS A 270 22.83 23.73 -14.95
CA LYS A 270 23.57 23.34 -13.74
C LYS A 270 22.72 23.45 -12.49
N GLU A 271 21.82 24.42 -12.41
CA GLU A 271 20.90 24.57 -11.27
C GLU A 271 19.87 23.46 -11.25
N ILE A 272 19.31 23.08 -12.43
CA ILE A 272 18.40 21.94 -12.55
C ILE A 272 19.10 20.65 -12.10
N GLU A 273 20.32 20.39 -12.57
CA GLU A 273 21.11 19.23 -12.13
C GLU A 273 21.27 19.18 -10.61
N LYS A 274 21.64 20.28 -9.98
CA LYS A 274 21.81 20.36 -8.51
C LYS A 274 20.48 20.21 -7.77
N GLY A 275 19.42 20.85 -8.25
CA GLY A 275 18.09 20.77 -7.62
C GLY A 275 17.50 19.36 -7.65
N VAL A 276 17.59 18.69 -8.78
CA VAL A 276 17.14 17.30 -8.96
C VAL A 276 17.98 16.34 -8.11
N GLN A 277 19.31 16.51 -8.11
CA GLN A 277 20.19 15.74 -7.24
C GLN A 277 19.83 15.91 -5.76
N MET A 278 19.54 17.14 -5.35
CA MET A 278 19.11 17.44 -3.98
C MET A 278 17.83 16.68 -3.63
N ILE A 279 16.81 16.69 -4.49
CA ILE A 279 15.57 15.93 -4.27
C ILE A 279 15.89 14.45 -4.08
N GLN A 280 16.66 13.86 -4.99
CA GLN A 280 16.99 12.43 -4.92
C GLN A 280 17.70 12.07 -3.62
N TYR A 281 18.76 12.79 -3.26
CA TYR A 281 19.55 12.46 -2.08
C TYR A 281 18.82 12.78 -0.77
N GLN A 282 18.11 13.90 -0.67
CA GLN A 282 17.37 14.24 0.54
C GLN A 282 16.24 13.24 0.82
N VAL A 283 15.48 12.83 -0.21
CA VAL A 283 14.43 11.82 -0.02
C VAL A 283 15.00 10.50 0.53
N ILE A 284 16.17 10.08 0.07
CA ILE A 284 16.75 8.80 0.50
C ILE A 284 17.37 8.90 1.89
N THR A 285 17.96 10.05 2.23
CA THR A 285 18.72 10.23 3.49
C THR A 285 17.84 10.71 4.65
N LEU A 286 16.63 11.20 4.38
CA LEU A 286 15.68 11.57 5.42
C LEU A 286 15.09 10.33 6.09
N MET A 287 15.10 10.32 7.40
CA MET A 287 14.34 9.38 8.20
C MET A 287 13.16 10.11 8.83
N THR A 288 11.95 9.70 8.47
CA THR A 288 10.71 10.26 9.02
C THR A 288 10.38 9.64 10.38
N THR A 289 9.36 10.15 11.05
CA THR A 289 8.84 9.56 12.29
C THR A 289 8.35 8.13 12.11
N ASN A 290 8.03 7.72 10.88
CA ASN A 290 7.60 6.34 10.54
C ASN A 290 8.77 5.36 10.39
N GLY A 291 9.98 5.75 10.77
CA GLY A 291 11.15 4.88 10.80
C GLY A 291 11.70 4.46 9.43
N GLN A 292 11.36 5.18 8.36
CA GLN A 292 11.86 4.93 7.00
C GLN A 292 12.04 6.25 6.23
N ALA A 293 12.68 6.17 5.06
CA ALA A 293 12.68 7.28 4.10
C ALA A 293 11.23 7.63 3.69
N PRO A 294 10.96 8.90 3.33
CA PRO A 294 9.62 9.29 2.87
C PRO A 294 9.14 8.40 1.73
N PHE A 295 7.97 7.79 1.90
CA PHE A 295 7.31 7.06 0.82
C PHE A 295 6.70 8.05 -0.16
N VAL A 296 7.50 8.48 -1.13
CA VAL A 296 7.15 9.51 -2.10
C VAL A 296 7.21 9.00 -3.53
N THR A 297 6.19 9.39 -4.30
CA THR A 297 6.09 9.18 -5.75
C THR A 297 6.27 10.52 -6.46
N VAL A 298 7.12 10.55 -7.48
CA VAL A 298 7.35 11.72 -8.34
C VAL A 298 6.69 11.47 -9.68
N PHE A 299 5.77 12.34 -10.04
CA PHE A 299 5.00 12.30 -11.26
C PHE A 299 5.65 13.18 -12.34
N MET A 300 5.84 12.61 -13.53
CA MET A 300 6.49 13.21 -14.68
C MET A 300 5.52 13.24 -15.84
N TYR A 301 4.81 14.36 -16.03
CA TYR A 301 3.72 14.51 -16.99
C TYR A 301 3.82 15.85 -17.71
N LEU A 302 4.14 15.82 -19.02
CA LEU A 302 4.38 17.03 -19.82
C LEU A 302 3.10 17.83 -20.07
N ASN A 303 1.99 17.17 -20.42
CA ASN A 303 0.70 17.82 -20.67
C ASN A 303 0.03 18.40 -19.43
N GLU A 304 0.62 18.21 -18.23
CA GLU A 304 0.15 18.86 -17.00
C GLU A 304 0.37 20.39 -17.04
N VAL A 305 1.27 20.87 -17.90
CA VAL A 305 1.48 22.29 -18.18
C VAL A 305 1.19 22.62 -19.64
N PRO A 306 0.73 23.85 -19.94
CA PRO A 306 0.48 24.29 -21.31
C PRO A 306 1.74 24.18 -22.18
N GLU A 307 1.55 24.03 -23.49
CA GLU A 307 2.65 24.08 -24.45
C GLU A 307 3.37 25.42 -24.37
N GLY A 308 4.71 25.39 -24.46
CA GLY A 308 5.56 26.57 -24.38
C GLY A 308 6.79 26.35 -23.48
N GLN A 309 7.41 27.45 -23.05
CA GLN A 309 8.69 27.43 -22.32
C GLN A 309 8.59 26.60 -21.00
N THR A 310 7.49 26.70 -20.27
CA THR A 310 7.33 25.95 -19.03
C THR A 310 7.33 24.44 -19.26
N ARG A 311 6.71 23.97 -20.36
CA ARG A 311 6.75 22.54 -20.74
C ARG A 311 8.16 22.11 -21.16
N ASP A 312 8.90 22.95 -21.90
CA ASP A 312 10.28 22.66 -22.24
C ASP A 312 11.19 22.65 -20.99
N ASP A 313 10.94 23.54 -20.04
CA ASP A 313 11.62 23.54 -18.74
C ASP A 313 11.27 22.27 -17.91
N LEU A 314 10.02 21.85 -17.92
CA LEU A 314 9.59 20.59 -17.30
C LEU A 314 10.28 19.39 -17.96
N ALA A 315 10.41 19.39 -19.29
CA ALA A 315 11.14 18.36 -20.01
C ALA A 315 12.61 18.27 -19.58
N MET A 316 13.28 19.41 -19.34
CA MET A 316 14.65 19.43 -18.81
C MET A 316 14.74 18.86 -17.39
N ILE A 317 13.75 19.12 -16.53
CA ILE A 317 13.71 18.56 -15.17
C ILE A 317 13.49 17.04 -15.23
N ILE A 318 12.58 16.56 -16.08
CA ILE A 318 12.32 15.12 -16.30
C ILE A 318 13.58 14.43 -16.83
N GLU A 319 14.24 15.02 -17.83
CA GLU A 319 15.50 14.50 -18.38
C GLU A 319 16.54 14.31 -17.28
N GLU A 320 16.74 15.31 -16.44
CA GLU A 320 17.72 15.24 -15.36
C GLU A 320 17.30 14.23 -14.29
N MET A 321 16.02 14.13 -13.94
CA MET A 321 15.51 13.13 -12.99
C MET A 321 15.81 11.71 -13.48
N LEU A 322 15.60 11.43 -14.76
CA LEU A 322 15.90 10.13 -15.36
C LEU A 322 17.41 9.86 -15.39
N LYS A 323 18.24 10.85 -15.76
CA LYS A 323 19.70 10.73 -15.75
C LYS A 323 20.26 10.40 -14.35
N GLN A 324 19.80 11.13 -13.33
CA GLN A 324 20.19 10.90 -11.95
C GLN A 324 19.77 9.51 -11.49
N ARG A 325 18.58 9.05 -11.87
CA ARG A 325 18.09 7.71 -11.52
C ARG A 325 18.90 6.61 -12.24
N ILE A 326 19.25 6.77 -13.50
CA ILE A 326 20.12 5.83 -14.24
C ILE A 326 21.44 5.67 -13.53
N LYS A 327 22.04 6.77 -13.08
CA LYS A 327 23.26 6.76 -12.28
C LYS A 327 23.07 6.00 -10.96
N GLY A 328 21.93 6.17 -10.30
CA GLY A 328 21.62 5.58 -9.01
C GLY A 328 22.22 6.35 -7.85
N VAL A 329 22.37 5.69 -6.71
CA VAL A 329 23.02 6.24 -5.51
C VAL A 329 24.13 5.33 -5.02
N LYS A 330 25.15 5.89 -4.39
CA LYS A 330 26.20 5.08 -3.78
C LYS A 330 25.78 4.61 -2.40
N ASN A 331 25.95 3.32 -2.15
CA ASN A 331 25.86 2.77 -0.81
C ASN A 331 27.14 3.13 0.00
N GLU A 332 27.18 2.70 1.26
CA GLU A 332 28.32 2.92 2.18
C GLU A 332 29.68 2.40 1.66
N LYS A 333 29.64 1.42 0.74
CA LYS A 333 30.85 0.85 0.10
C LYS A 333 31.23 1.55 -1.22
N GLY A 334 30.51 2.62 -1.57
CA GLY A 334 30.77 3.37 -2.80
C GLY A 334 30.22 2.73 -4.08
N ILE A 335 29.36 1.72 -3.96
CA ILE A 335 28.76 1.00 -5.09
C ILE A 335 27.46 1.68 -5.49
N TRP A 336 27.25 1.85 -6.79
CA TRP A 336 26.02 2.42 -7.34
C TRP A 336 24.88 1.41 -7.31
N ILE A 337 23.86 1.68 -6.52
CA ILE A 337 22.69 0.84 -6.35
C ILE A 337 21.40 1.53 -6.78
N THR A 338 20.32 0.74 -6.95
CA THR A 338 18.98 1.25 -7.19
C THR A 338 18.34 1.63 -5.86
N PRO A 339 17.97 2.92 -5.64
CA PRO A 339 17.25 3.31 -4.44
C PRO A 339 15.77 2.92 -4.54
N ALA A 340 15.16 2.59 -3.38
CA ALA A 340 13.73 2.28 -3.31
C ALA A 340 12.85 3.52 -3.59
N PHE A 341 13.29 4.70 -3.15
CA PHE A 341 12.59 5.98 -3.28
C PHE A 341 13.48 7.08 -3.89
N PRO A 342 12.87 8.14 -4.44
CA PRO A 342 11.45 8.27 -4.80
C PRO A 342 11.04 7.27 -5.87
N LYS A 343 9.79 6.82 -5.84
CA LYS A 343 9.18 6.11 -6.96
C LYS A 343 8.99 7.11 -8.11
N LEU A 344 9.27 6.71 -9.33
CA LEU A 344 9.10 7.54 -10.52
C LEU A 344 7.97 7.01 -11.38
N ILE A 345 7.11 7.91 -11.86
CA ILE A 345 6.05 7.60 -12.83
C ILE A 345 6.22 8.51 -14.02
N TYR A 346 6.31 7.91 -15.20
CA TYR A 346 6.41 8.61 -16.48
C TYR A 346 5.12 8.42 -17.27
N VAL A 347 4.49 9.52 -17.67
CA VAL A 347 3.27 9.46 -18.49
C VAL A 347 3.66 9.32 -19.94
N LEU A 348 3.07 8.33 -20.59
CA LEU A 348 3.15 8.12 -22.02
C LEU A 348 2.07 8.97 -22.70
N GLU A 349 2.51 9.91 -23.55
CA GLU A 349 1.69 10.95 -24.14
C GLU A 349 1.86 10.95 -25.67
N GLU A 350 0.93 11.54 -26.39
CA GLU A 350 1.04 11.66 -27.85
C GLU A 350 2.34 12.39 -28.28
N ASN A 351 2.77 13.38 -27.50
CA ASN A 351 3.96 14.19 -27.76
C ASN A 351 5.29 13.50 -27.43
N ASN A 352 5.27 12.26 -26.87
CA ASN A 352 6.49 11.56 -26.49
C ASN A 352 6.52 10.06 -26.86
N ILE A 353 5.44 9.49 -27.43
CA ILE A 353 5.37 8.04 -27.69
C ILE A 353 5.79 7.62 -29.11
N GLU A 354 5.74 8.52 -30.07
CA GLU A 354 6.18 8.26 -31.44
C GLU A 354 7.59 8.83 -31.68
N GLU A 355 8.38 8.13 -32.50
CA GLU A 355 9.80 8.46 -32.73
C GLU A 355 10.05 9.88 -33.31
N ASP A 356 9.09 10.42 -34.04
CA ASP A 356 9.12 11.76 -34.58
C ASP A 356 8.54 12.84 -33.66
N SER A 357 8.06 12.46 -32.50
CA SER A 357 7.50 13.39 -31.51
C SER A 357 8.59 14.22 -30.82
N LYS A 358 8.22 15.44 -30.41
CA LYS A 358 9.17 16.44 -29.84
C LYS A 358 9.94 15.90 -28.63
N TYR A 359 9.28 15.09 -27.79
CA TYR A 359 9.84 14.61 -26.54
C TYR A 359 10.15 13.10 -26.55
N TRP A 360 10.24 12.48 -27.72
CA TRP A 360 10.63 11.06 -27.85
C TRP A 360 11.90 10.70 -27.11
N TYR A 361 12.91 11.58 -27.11
CA TYR A 361 14.18 11.38 -26.43
C TYR A 361 14.02 11.10 -24.92
N LEU A 362 12.96 11.65 -24.27
CA LEU A 362 12.63 11.36 -22.88
C LEU A 362 12.11 9.94 -22.72
N THR A 363 11.33 9.45 -23.66
CA THR A 363 10.80 8.08 -23.66
C THR A 363 11.93 7.06 -23.85
N GLU A 364 12.88 7.30 -24.75
CA GLU A 364 14.08 6.48 -24.86
C GLU A 364 14.91 6.50 -23.57
N LEU A 365 15.07 7.65 -22.93
CA LEU A 365 15.79 7.79 -21.67
C LEU A 365 15.05 7.06 -20.53
N ALA A 366 13.72 7.13 -20.49
CA ALA A 366 12.88 6.39 -19.54
C ALA A 366 13.03 4.88 -19.73
N ALA A 367 13.04 4.39 -20.98
CA ALA A 367 13.27 2.98 -21.28
C ALA A 367 14.63 2.49 -20.77
N ARG A 368 15.71 3.26 -21.01
CA ARG A 368 17.06 2.97 -20.48
C ARG A 368 17.08 2.97 -18.95
N CYS A 369 16.35 3.89 -18.32
CA CYS A 369 16.24 3.97 -16.88
C CYS A 369 15.52 2.73 -16.33
N THR A 370 14.41 2.32 -16.91
CA THR A 370 13.67 1.11 -16.51
C THR A 370 14.52 -0.13 -16.67
N ALA A 371 15.21 -0.29 -17.82
CA ALA A 371 16.07 -1.45 -18.05
C ALA A 371 17.14 -1.62 -16.98
N LYS A 372 17.69 -0.52 -16.48
CA LYS A 372 18.76 -0.52 -15.48
C LYS A 372 18.30 -0.45 -14.03
N ARG A 373 17.19 0.25 -13.75
CA ARG A 373 16.78 0.63 -12.39
C ARG A 373 15.35 0.26 -12.02
N MET A 374 14.63 -0.48 -12.86
CA MET A 374 13.23 -0.92 -12.66
C MET A 374 12.21 0.25 -12.54
N VAL A 375 12.61 1.45 -12.79
CA VAL A 375 11.76 2.66 -12.80
C VAL A 375 12.16 3.53 -13.98
N PRO A 376 11.25 4.38 -14.49
CA PRO A 376 9.90 4.69 -14.00
C PRO A 376 8.87 3.61 -14.32
N ASP A 377 7.70 3.70 -13.65
CA ASP A 377 6.47 3.04 -14.06
C ASP A 377 5.79 3.93 -15.12
N TYR A 378 4.85 3.34 -15.86
CA TYR A 378 4.21 3.98 -17.00
C TYR A 378 2.71 4.12 -16.83
N ILE A 379 2.20 5.33 -17.01
CA ILE A 379 0.77 5.63 -17.14
C ILE A 379 0.49 6.04 -18.59
N SER A 380 -0.53 5.45 -19.20
CA SER A 380 -1.03 5.87 -20.51
C SER A 380 -2.00 7.03 -20.35
N GLU A 381 -1.64 8.20 -20.88
CA GLU A 381 -2.55 9.35 -20.95
C GLU A 381 -3.82 8.97 -21.73
N LYS A 382 -3.66 8.33 -22.88
CA LYS A 382 -4.76 7.88 -23.74
C LYS A 382 -5.79 7.03 -22.99
N LYS A 383 -5.33 6.03 -22.23
CA LYS A 383 -6.21 5.14 -21.45
C LYS A 383 -6.75 5.79 -20.18
N MET A 384 -5.97 6.63 -19.54
CA MET A 384 -6.43 7.38 -18.37
C MET A 384 -7.57 8.33 -18.74
N LEU A 385 -7.46 9.05 -19.85
CA LEU A 385 -8.50 9.96 -20.34
C LEU A 385 -9.77 9.26 -20.82
N GLU A 386 -9.69 7.98 -21.25
CA GLU A 386 -10.88 7.18 -21.53
C GLU A 386 -11.67 6.84 -20.24
N LEU A 387 -11.01 6.77 -19.08
CA LEU A 387 -11.58 6.28 -17.83
C LEU A 387 -11.86 7.38 -16.79
N LYS A 388 -11.11 8.46 -16.83
CA LYS A 388 -11.08 9.49 -15.78
C LYS A 388 -11.17 10.91 -16.35
N VAL A 389 -12.23 11.18 -17.11
CA VAL A 389 -12.62 12.54 -17.48
C VAL A 389 -13.81 12.99 -16.65
N ASP A 390 -13.96 14.29 -16.46
CA ASP A 390 -15.13 14.87 -15.82
C ASP A 390 -16.38 14.80 -16.70
N ALA A 391 -17.51 15.26 -16.18
CA ALA A 391 -18.77 15.25 -16.89
C ALA A 391 -18.77 16.14 -18.17
N ASN A 392 -17.79 17.05 -18.30
CA ASN A 392 -17.62 17.93 -19.45
C ASN A 392 -16.62 17.37 -20.46
N GLY A 393 -16.00 16.21 -20.17
CA GLY A 393 -14.94 15.63 -21.00
C GLY A 393 -13.59 16.34 -20.87
N GLU A 394 -13.43 17.21 -19.87
CA GLU A 394 -12.17 17.88 -19.56
C GLU A 394 -11.39 17.08 -18.51
N GLY A 395 -10.09 17.18 -18.56
CA GLY A 395 -9.21 16.57 -17.58
C GLY A 395 -7.82 16.27 -18.13
N HIS A 396 -6.98 15.74 -17.28
CA HIS A 396 -5.69 15.17 -17.61
C HIS A 396 -5.42 13.96 -16.70
N CYS A 397 -4.26 13.31 -16.86
CA CYS A 397 -3.92 12.16 -16.04
C CYS A 397 -3.90 12.49 -14.55
N TYR A 398 -4.43 11.56 -13.76
CA TYR A 398 -4.25 11.55 -12.32
C TYR A 398 -2.93 10.88 -11.96
N PRO A 399 -2.12 11.43 -11.06
CA PRO A 399 -1.04 10.70 -10.42
C PRO A 399 -1.63 9.66 -9.47
N CYS A 400 -0.94 8.54 -9.29
CA CYS A 400 -1.28 7.65 -8.18
C CYS A 400 -0.76 8.20 -6.86
N MET A 401 -1.49 7.94 -5.79
CA MET A 401 -1.02 8.18 -4.42
C MET A 401 -0.22 6.96 -3.96
N GLY A 402 1.03 7.18 -3.56
CA GLY A 402 1.91 6.10 -3.16
C GLY A 402 2.12 5.07 -4.27
N CYS A 403 1.68 3.81 -4.06
CA CYS A 403 1.94 2.72 -5.00
C CYS A 403 1.04 2.75 -6.23
N ARG A 404 -0.28 2.78 -6.06
CA ARG A 404 -1.25 2.61 -7.15
C ARG A 404 -2.67 3.13 -6.84
N SER A 405 -2.88 3.84 -5.75
CA SER A 405 -4.19 4.40 -5.40
C SER A 405 -4.50 5.61 -6.27
N PHE A 406 -5.66 5.62 -6.91
CA PHE A 406 -6.14 6.74 -7.70
C PHE A 406 -7.37 7.38 -7.07
N LEU A 407 -7.42 8.70 -7.12
CA LEU A 407 -8.62 9.45 -6.79
C LEU A 407 -9.65 9.33 -7.92
N THR A 408 -10.91 9.48 -7.59
CA THR A 408 -11.98 9.68 -8.57
C THR A 408 -12.03 11.13 -9.02
N THR A 409 -12.71 11.41 -10.13
CA THR A 409 -12.88 12.77 -10.64
C THR A 409 -13.62 13.63 -9.62
N TYR A 410 -13.18 14.86 -9.44
CA TYR A 410 -13.78 15.84 -8.52
C TYR A 410 -13.64 17.25 -9.09
N LEU A 411 -14.72 18.03 -9.03
CA LEU A 411 -14.73 19.43 -9.43
C LEU A 411 -14.70 20.31 -8.18
N ASP A 412 -13.83 21.33 -8.20
CA ASP A 412 -13.74 22.31 -7.13
C ASP A 412 -14.98 23.24 -7.10
N GLU A 413 -15.02 24.17 -6.15
CA GLU A 413 -16.10 25.16 -6.00
C GLU A 413 -16.29 26.05 -7.24
N LYS A 414 -15.29 26.13 -8.14
CA LYS A 414 -15.33 26.86 -9.41
C LYS A 414 -15.71 25.99 -10.59
N GLY A 415 -16.06 24.71 -10.34
CA GLY A 415 -16.38 23.73 -11.37
C GLY A 415 -15.18 23.26 -12.18
N LYS A 416 -13.95 23.42 -11.68
CA LYS A 416 -12.72 22.95 -12.33
C LYS A 416 -12.26 21.62 -11.74
N PRO A 417 -11.69 20.71 -12.56
CA PRO A 417 -11.08 19.49 -12.05
C PRO A 417 -9.98 19.78 -11.02
N LYS A 418 -10.04 19.11 -9.87
CA LYS A 418 -9.03 19.22 -8.82
C LYS A 418 -8.27 17.91 -8.69
N TYR A 419 -6.97 17.95 -8.92
CA TYR A 419 -6.09 16.78 -8.86
C TYR A 419 -5.30 16.71 -7.56
N TYR A 420 -4.65 17.80 -7.18
CA TYR A 420 -3.79 17.90 -5.98
C TYR A 420 -4.52 18.50 -4.77
N GLY A 421 -3.94 18.32 -3.61
CA GLY A 421 -4.58 18.72 -2.35
C GLY A 421 -5.73 17.79 -1.97
N ARG A 422 -5.67 16.51 -2.38
CA ARG A 422 -6.68 15.49 -2.12
C ARG A 422 -6.05 14.24 -1.53
N PHE A 423 -6.84 13.36 -0.92
CA PHE A 423 -6.32 12.24 -0.15
C PHE A 423 -7.25 11.02 -0.12
N ASN A 424 -6.73 9.88 0.33
CA ASN A 424 -7.47 8.68 0.63
C ASN A 424 -7.60 8.49 2.14
N GLN A 425 -8.80 8.21 2.63
CA GLN A 425 -9.09 8.07 4.07
C GLN A 425 -8.58 6.76 4.65
N GLY A 426 -8.53 5.69 3.86
CA GLY A 426 -8.08 4.38 4.27
C GLY A 426 -8.59 3.24 3.41
N VAL A 427 -8.16 2.03 3.74
CA VAL A 427 -8.40 0.80 2.95
C VAL A 427 -8.86 -0.34 3.85
N VAL A 428 -9.78 -1.15 3.34
CA VAL A 428 -10.11 -2.49 3.86
C VAL A 428 -10.13 -3.45 2.68
N THR A 429 -9.45 -4.58 2.78
CA THR A 429 -9.36 -5.56 1.70
C THR A 429 -10.19 -6.80 1.98
N LEU A 430 -11.01 -7.19 1.00
CA LEU A 430 -11.79 -8.41 0.99
C LEU A 430 -10.95 -9.59 0.47
N ASN A 431 -11.01 -10.73 1.16
CA ASN A 431 -10.44 -11.99 0.71
C ASN A 431 -11.47 -12.74 -0.17
N LEU A 432 -11.31 -12.66 -1.49
CA LEU A 432 -12.23 -13.32 -2.42
C LEU A 432 -12.16 -14.85 -2.34
N VAL A 433 -11.00 -15.41 -1.97
CA VAL A 433 -10.82 -16.85 -1.81
C VAL A 433 -11.62 -17.36 -0.61
N ASP A 434 -11.75 -16.57 0.46
CA ASP A 434 -12.62 -16.89 1.60
C ASP A 434 -14.08 -17.01 1.16
N VAL A 435 -14.58 -16.08 0.36
CA VAL A 435 -15.95 -16.11 -0.18
C VAL A 435 -16.17 -17.38 -0.98
N ALA A 436 -15.24 -17.68 -1.89
CA ALA A 436 -15.32 -18.87 -2.76
C ALA A 436 -15.31 -20.18 -1.94
N CYS A 437 -14.31 -20.37 -1.07
CA CYS A 437 -14.19 -21.59 -0.26
C CYS A 437 -15.37 -21.77 0.71
N SER A 438 -15.89 -20.67 1.28
CA SER A 438 -17.07 -20.70 2.17
C SER A 438 -18.34 -21.09 1.44
N SER A 439 -18.47 -20.81 0.14
CA SER A 439 -19.63 -21.17 -0.69
C SER A 439 -19.70 -22.65 -1.08
N LYS A 440 -18.57 -23.38 -0.94
CA LYS A 440 -18.45 -24.78 -1.35
C LYS A 440 -18.86 -25.03 -2.80
N GLN A 441 -18.49 -24.12 -3.72
CA GLN A 441 -18.80 -24.15 -5.15
C GLN A 441 -20.29 -23.97 -5.51
N ASP A 442 -21.11 -23.55 -4.55
CA ASP A 442 -22.49 -23.18 -4.78
C ASP A 442 -22.57 -21.69 -5.17
N GLU A 443 -23.02 -21.39 -6.40
CA GLU A 443 -23.03 -20.01 -6.91
C GLU A 443 -24.02 -19.11 -6.15
N GLU A 444 -25.19 -19.63 -5.74
CA GLU A 444 -26.17 -18.86 -4.98
C GLU A 444 -25.62 -18.53 -3.58
N ALA A 445 -25.02 -19.51 -2.91
CA ALA A 445 -24.31 -19.32 -1.66
C ALA A 445 -23.15 -18.33 -1.80
N PHE A 446 -22.41 -18.37 -2.92
CA PHE A 446 -21.32 -17.44 -3.18
C PHE A 446 -21.78 -15.98 -3.14
N TRP A 447 -22.84 -15.63 -3.85
CA TRP A 447 -23.33 -14.24 -3.88
C TRP A 447 -23.93 -13.81 -2.54
N ARG A 448 -24.61 -14.69 -1.84
CA ARG A 448 -25.11 -14.40 -0.48
C ARG A 448 -23.96 -14.14 0.50
N ILE A 449 -22.92 -14.97 0.48
CA ILE A 449 -21.73 -14.78 1.32
C ILE A 449 -20.96 -13.51 0.91
N MET A 450 -20.88 -13.22 -0.39
CA MET A 450 -20.32 -11.96 -0.89
C MET A 450 -21.00 -10.75 -0.26
N ASP A 451 -22.34 -10.72 -0.20
CA ASP A 451 -23.09 -9.64 0.44
C ASP A 451 -22.79 -9.52 1.94
N GLU A 452 -22.70 -10.65 2.64
CA GLU A 452 -22.33 -10.68 4.07
C GLU A 452 -20.92 -10.08 4.29
N ARG A 453 -19.96 -10.45 3.45
CA ARG A 453 -18.57 -9.95 3.54
C ARG A 453 -18.46 -8.48 3.13
N LEU A 454 -19.23 -8.05 2.12
CA LEU A 454 -19.29 -6.65 1.72
C LEU A 454 -19.90 -5.76 2.81
N ALA A 455 -20.91 -6.25 3.54
CA ALA A 455 -21.45 -5.54 4.69
C ALA A 455 -20.41 -5.34 5.80
N LEU A 456 -19.57 -6.35 6.08
CA LEU A 456 -18.44 -6.23 7.00
C LEU A 456 -17.39 -5.22 6.51
N CYS A 457 -17.07 -5.24 5.20
CA CYS A 457 -16.15 -4.28 4.60
C CYS A 457 -16.68 -2.85 4.71
N LYS A 458 -17.97 -2.63 4.38
CA LYS A 458 -18.61 -1.30 4.54
C LYS A 458 -18.50 -0.82 5.98
N LYS A 459 -18.88 -1.67 6.94
CA LYS A 459 -18.78 -1.34 8.37
C LYS A 459 -17.36 -0.97 8.79
N ALA A 460 -16.37 -1.74 8.36
CA ALA A 460 -14.95 -1.48 8.65
C ALA A 460 -14.45 -0.16 8.00
N LEU A 461 -14.87 0.13 6.78
CA LEU A 461 -14.55 1.39 6.09
C LEU A 461 -15.22 2.58 6.79
N MET A 462 -16.47 2.42 7.24
CA MET A 462 -17.15 3.46 8.01
C MET A 462 -16.43 3.76 9.32
N CYS A 463 -15.87 2.77 10.03
CA CYS A 463 -15.03 3.00 11.21
C CYS A 463 -13.83 3.92 10.90
N ARG A 464 -13.21 3.77 9.70
CA ARG A 464 -12.11 4.67 9.27
C ARG A 464 -12.61 6.08 9.03
N HIS A 465 -13.73 6.22 8.34
CA HIS A 465 -14.35 7.52 8.09
C HIS A 465 -14.73 8.22 9.39
N GLU A 466 -15.43 7.53 10.28
CA GLU A 466 -15.86 8.05 11.57
C GLU A 466 -14.69 8.44 12.47
N ARG A 467 -13.55 7.74 12.36
CA ARG A 467 -12.33 8.09 13.09
C ARG A 467 -11.76 9.44 12.68
N LEU A 468 -11.99 9.89 11.46
CA LEU A 468 -11.53 11.18 10.94
C LEU A 468 -12.52 12.31 11.21
N LEU A 469 -13.81 12.02 11.43
CA LEU A 469 -14.82 13.05 11.74
C LEU A 469 -14.46 13.82 13.01
N GLY A 470 -14.70 15.13 12.98
CA GLY A 470 -14.40 16.01 14.09
C GLY A 470 -12.90 16.29 14.33
N THR A 471 -12.01 15.76 13.48
CA THR A 471 -10.57 15.98 13.60
C THR A 471 -10.25 17.45 13.38
N PRO A 472 -9.65 18.16 14.37
CA PRO A 472 -9.28 19.56 14.19
C PRO A 472 -8.05 19.68 13.29
N SER A 473 -8.00 20.75 12.50
CA SER A 473 -6.89 21.04 11.59
C SER A 473 -5.53 21.13 12.27
N ASP A 474 -5.52 21.33 13.59
CA ASP A 474 -4.31 21.46 14.43
C ASP A 474 -3.52 20.16 14.57
N VAL A 475 -4.12 18.99 14.31
CA VAL A 475 -3.42 17.70 14.46
C VAL A 475 -2.30 17.50 13.43
N ALA A 476 -2.43 18.14 12.27
CA ALA A 476 -1.43 18.11 11.20
C ALA A 476 -1.47 19.43 10.40
N PRO A 477 -0.93 20.55 10.94
CA PRO A 477 -1.01 21.86 10.30
C PRO A 477 -0.48 21.90 8.87
N ILE A 478 0.59 21.17 8.59
CA ILE A 478 1.17 21.08 7.23
C ILE A 478 0.15 20.57 6.19
N LEU A 479 -0.72 19.63 6.59
CA LEU A 479 -1.74 19.06 5.74
C LEU A 479 -2.95 19.95 5.60
N TRP A 480 -3.49 20.41 6.73
CA TRP A 480 -4.83 20.96 6.80
C TRP A 480 -4.87 22.51 6.79
N GLN A 481 -3.81 23.18 7.28
CA GLN A 481 -3.76 24.64 7.40
C GLN A 481 -2.79 25.30 6.42
N ASN A 482 -1.70 24.60 6.04
CA ASN A 482 -0.55 25.20 5.37
C ASN A 482 -0.41 24.83 3.89
N GLY A 483 -1.45 24.24 3.28
CA GLY A 483 -1.59 24.14 1.84
C GLY A 483 -1.29 22.77 1.23
N ALA A 484 -0.72 21.79 1.97
CA ALA A 484 -0.46 20.48 1.37
C ALA A 484 -1.74 19.81 0.87
N LEU A 485 -2.82 19.87 1.65
CA LEU A 485 -4.15 19.37 1.28
C LEU A 485 -5.22 20.45 1.31
N ALA A 486 -5.15 21.36 2.27
CA ALA A 486 -6.12 22.43 2.43
C ALA A 486 -5.51 23.65 3.12
N ARG A 487 -6.29 24.74 3.19
CA ARG A 487 -6.00 25.94 3.98
C ARG A 487 -7.15 26.24 4.93
N LEU A 488 -7.40 25.31 5.85
CA LEU A 488 -8.40 25.48 6.90
C LEU A 488 -7.92 26.45 7.96
N LYS A 489 -8.84 27.06 8.68
CA LYS A 489 -8.52 27.86 9.86
C LYS A 489 -8.05 26.97 11.00
N LYS A 490 -7.28 27.54 11.91
CA LYS A 490 -6.86 26.84 13.14
C LYS A 490 -8.10 26.40 13.93
N GLY A 491 -8.12 25.12 14.36
CA GLY A 491 -9.23 24.50 15.07
C GLY A 491 -10.43 24.11 14.21
N GLU A 492 -10.45 24.44 12.92
CA GLU A 492 -11.53 24.05 12.01
C GLU A 492 -11.49 22.53 11.78
N PRO A 493 -12.62 21.81 11.92
CA PRO A 493 -12.66 20.37 11.63
C PRO A 493 -12.50 20.09 10.13
N ILE A 494 -11.89 18.94 9.81
CA ILE A 494 -11.64 18.53 8.42
C ILE A 494 -12.88 17.93 7.73
N ASP A 495 -14.02 17.86 8.40
CA ASP A 495 -15.21 17.09 7.98
C ASP A 495 -15.65 17.39 6.54
N LYS A 496 -15.61 18.66 6.12
CA LYS A 496 -15.98 19.03 4.73
C LYS A 496 -15.09 18.39 3.66
N LEU A 497 -13.91 17.91 4.02
CA LEU A 497 -12.96 17.23 3.11
C LEU A 497 -13.19 15.71 3.05
N LEU A 498 -14.10 15.16 3.87
CA LEU A 498 -14.38 13.74 3.96
C LEU A 498 -15.55 13.30 3.08
N PHE A 499 -16.34 14.24 2.57
CA PHE A 499 -17.57 14.00 1.81
C PHE A 499 -17.49 14.54 0.38
N GLY A 500 -18.49 14.20 -0.44
CA GLY A 500 -18.71 14.79 -1.76
C GLY A 500 -17.62 14.48 -2.80
N GLY A 501 -16.75 13.51 -2.55
CA GLY A 501 -15.68 13.13 -3.47
C GLY A 501 -14.37 13.91 -3.34
N TYR A 502 -14.24 14.83 -2.38
CA TYR A 502 -12.96 15.51 -2.13
C TYR A 502 -11.86 14.52 -1.75
N SER A 503 -12.17 13.55 -0.92
CA SER A 503 -11.34 12.39 -0.60
C SER A 503 -12.04 11.08 -0.97
N THR A 504 -11.27 10.02 -1.09
CA THR A 504 -11.77 8.66 -1.38
C THR A 504 -11.59 7.75 -0.19
N ILE A 505 -12.35 6.65 -0.16
CA ILE A 505 -12.14 5.53 0.75
C ILE A 505 -12.21 4.24 -0.07
N SER A 506 -11.32 3.28 0.20
CA SER A 506 -11.08 2.20 -0.76
C SER A 506 -11.50 0.83 -0.25
N LEU A 507 -12.36 0.15 -1.02
CA LEU A 507 -12.58 -1.29 -0.92
C LEU A 507 -11.50 -2.01 -1.72
N GLY A 508 -10.59 -2.69 -1.03
CA GLY A 508 -9.59 -3.56 -1.64
C GLY A 508 -10.10 -4.98 -1.87
N TYR A 509 -9.44 -5.73 -2.71
CA TYR A 509 -9.72 -7.14 -2.95
C TYR A 509 -8.44 -7.92 -3.28
N ALA A 510 -8.46 -9.24 -3.02
CA ALA A 510 -7.34 -10.14 -3.23
C ALA A 510 -7.81 -11.53 -3.64
N GLY A 511 -6.97 -12.22 -4.41
CA GLY A 511 -7.19 -13.64 -4.75
C GLY A 511 -8.29 -13.87 -5.77
N LEU A 512 -8.45 -12.97 -6.76
CA LEU A 512 -9.45 -13.16 -7.82
C LEU A 512 -9.15 -14.43 -8.63
N CYS A 513 -7.89 -14.69 -8.93
CA CYS A 513 -7.47 -15.88 -9.69
C CYS A 513 -7.91 -17.18 -9.00
N GLU A 514 -7.56 -17.35 -7.73
CA GLU A 514 -7.91 -18.53 -6.94
C GLU A 514 -9.42 -18.63 -6.69
N CYS A 515 -10.09 -17.50 -6.47
CA CYS A 515 -11.55 -17.44 -6.32
C CYS A 515 -12.26 -17.99 -7.58
N VAL A 516 -11.87 -17.50 -8.74
CA VAL A 516 -12.42 -17.93 -10.04
C VAL A 516 -12.13 -19.40 -10.27
N TYR A 517 -10.89 -19.84 -10.03
CA TYR A 517 -10.52 -21.24 -10.22
C TYR A 517 -11.35 -22.18 -9.33
N TYR A 518 -11.53 -21.82 -8.06
CA TYR A 518 -12.35 -22.63 -7.15
C TYR A 518 -13.81 -22.75 -7.60
N MET A 519 -14.39 -21.65 -8.08
CA MET A 519 -15.79 -21.62 -8.48
C MET A 519 -16.08 -22.27 -9.84
N THR A 520 -15.15 -22.14 -10.80
CA THR A 520 -15.39 -22.52 -12.20
C THR A 520 -14.60 -23.75 -12.64
N GLY A 521 -13.53 -24.10 -11.92
CA GLY A 521 -12.56 -25.12 -12.34
C GLY A 521 -11.59 -24.65 -13.44
N HIS A 522 -11.64 -23.37 -13.83
CA HIS A 522 -10.83 -22.78 -14.89
C HIS A 522 -10.09 -21.53 -14.37
N PRO A 523 -8.86 -21.24 -14.86
CA PRO A 523 -8.20 -19.98 -14.57
C PRO A 523 -9.01 -18.80 -15.10
N HIS A 524 -8.83 -17.62 -14.50
CA HIS A 524 -9.58 -16.44 -14.95
C HIS A 524 -9.11 -15.90 -16.31
N THR A 525 -8.02 -16.42 -16.85
CA THR A 525 -7.49 -16.16 -18.21
C THR A 525 -8.23 -16.93 -19.31
N GLU A 526 -9.05 -17.91 -18.94
CA GLU A 526 -9.83 -18.77 -19.85
C GLU A 526 -11.32 -18.72 -19.53
N GLU A 527 -12.16 -18.93 -20.54
CA GLU A 527 -13.61 -19.08 -20.33
C GLU A 527 -13.94 -20.46 -19.73
N PRO A 528 -14.88 -20.56 -18.78
CA PRO A 528 -15.80 -19.51 -18.29
C PRO A 528 -15.23 -18.64 -17.17
N GLY A 529 -13.97 -18.84 -16.77
CA GLY A 529 -13.32 -18.12 -15.67
C GLY A 529 -13.27 -16.61 -15.90
N THR A 530 -12.93 -16.16 -17.12
CA THR A 530 -12.87 -14.71 -17.45
C THR A 530 -14.22 -14.04 -17.21
N SER A 531 -15.30 -14.61 -17.73
CA SER A 531 -16.65 -14.06 -17.55
C SER A 531 -17.07 -14.01 -16.08
N PHE A 532 -16.76 -15.04 -15.30
CA PHE A 532 -17.04 -15.07 -13.86
C PHE A 532 -16.21 -14.01 -13.10
N GLY A 533 -14.92 -13.89 -13.41
CA GLY A 533 -14.04 -12.88 -12.81
C GLY A 533 -14.53 -11.45 -13.07
N LEU A 534 -14.92 -11.14 -14.31
CA LEU A 534 -15.50 -9.83 -14.66
C LEU A 534 -16.84 -9.58 -13.94
N LYS A 535 -17.68 -10.60 -13.78
CA LYS A 535 -18.93 -10.50 -13.01
C LYS A 535 -18.66 -10.18 -11.53
N VAL A 536 -17.66 -10.81 -10.92
CA VAL A 536 -17.23 -10.52 -9.55
C VAL A 536 -16.77 -9.06 -9.43
N MET A 537 -15.92 -8.60 -10.33
CA MET A 537 -15.40 -7.24 -10.32
C MET A 537 -16.50 -6.18 -10.49
N GLN A 538 -17.46 -6.44 -11.40
CA GLN A 538 -18.60 -5.55 -11.58
C GLN A 538 -19.47 -5.49 -10.31
N TYR A 539 -19.72 -6.63 -9.67
CA TYR A 539 -20.48 -6.70 -8.43
C TYR A 539 -19.87 -5.88 -7.31
N LEU A 540 -18.52 -5.92 -7.16
CA LEU A 540 -17.78 -5.10 -6.20
C LEU A 540 -17.89 -3.60 -6.52
N ASN A 541 -17.83 -3.22 -7.80
CA ASN A 541 -18.03 -1.83 -8.22
C ASN A 541 -19.45 -1.33 -7.94
N ASP A 542 -20.45 -2.14 -8.20
CA ASP A 542 -21.87 -1.80 -7.95
C ASP A 542 -22.12 -1.56 -6.46
N ALA A 543 -21.47 -2.37 -5.58
CA ALA A 543 -21.51 -2.15 -4.15
C ALA A 543 -20.88 -0.80 -3.75
N CYS A 544 -19.71 -0.45 -4.29
CA CYS A 544 -19.09 0.85 -4.05
C CYS A 544 -19.96 2.01 -4.53
N ALA A 545 -20.55 1.90 -5.72
CA ALA A 545 -21.46 2.92 -6.27
C ALA A 545 -22.71 3.12 -5.40
N LYS A 546 -23.29 2.02 -4.91
CA LYS A 546 -24.42 2.04 -3.97
C LYS A 546 -24.05 2.76 -2.67
N TRP A 547 -22.93 2.41 -2.05
CA TRP A 547 -22.50 3.04 -0.81
C TRP A 547 -22.18 4.52 -0.98
N LYS A 548 -21.58 4.89 -2.12
CA LYS A 548 -21.33 6.30 -2.47
C LYS A 548 -22.62 7.10 -2.53
N ALA A 549 -23.68 6.55 -3.14
CA ALA A 549 -24.99 7.20 -3.22
C ALA A 549 -25.68 7.31 -1.86
N GLU A 550 -25.53 6.30 -0.99
CA GLU A 550 -26.13 6.26 0.34
C GLU A 550 -25.46 7.23 1.33
N GLU A 551 -24.12 7.28 1.35
CA GLU A 551 -23.34 7.95 2.39
C GLU A 551 -22.74 9.29 1.96
N ASN A 552 -22.78 9.65 0.67
CA ASN A 552 -22.06 10.80 0.09
C ASN A 552 -20.55 10.76 0.35
N ILE A 553 -19.99 9.56 0.46
CA ILE A 553 -18.57 9.29 0.62
C ILE A 553 -18.07 8.59 -0.64
N ASP A 554 -16.90 8.92 -1.13
CA ASP A 554 -16.41 8.40 -2.39
C ASP A 554 -15.73 7.03 -2.23
N PHE A 555 -16.55 5.98 -2.07
CA PHE A 555 -16.08 4.59 -2.08
C PHE A 555 -15.63 4.20 -3.48
N SER A 556 -14.45 3.58 -3.57
CA SER A 556 -13.95 3.08 -4.85
C SER A 556 -13.22 1.74 -4.72
N LEU A 557 -13.36 0.91 -5.76
CA LEU A 557 -12.72 -0.40 -5.81
C LEU A 557 -11.24 -0.25 -6.12
N TYR A 558 -10.40 -0.93 -5.34
CA TYR A 558 -8.96 -0.77 -5.32
C TYR A 558 -8.22 -2.11 -5.39
N GLY A 559 -7.39 -2.29 -6.40
CA GLY A 559 -6.44 -3.40 -6.46
C GLY A 559 -5.33 -3.21 -5.44
N THR A 560 -5.58 -3.58 -4.19
CA THR A 560 -4.75 -3.26 -3.03
C THR A 560 -3.31 -3.75 -3.18
N PRO A 561 -2.29 -2.94 -2.92
CA PRO A 561 -0.94 -3.44 -2.70
C PRO A 561 -0.91 -4.24 -1.40
N MET A 562 -0.36 -5.44 -1.44
CA MET A 562 -0.36 -6.34 -0.29
C MET A 562 1.06 -6.86 -0.05
N GLU A 563 1.75 -6.30 0.95
CA GLU A 563 3.10 -6.75 1.32
C GLU A 563 3.07 -8.10 2.01
N SER A 564 2.51 -8.15 3.21
CA SER A 564 2.38 -9.36 4.03
C SER A 564 0.99 -9.99 3.99
N THR A 565 -0.03 -9.27 3.49
CA THR A 565 -1.43 -9.69 3.55
C THR A 565 -1.70 -10.94 2.71
N THR A 566 -1.06 -11.10 1.56
CA THR A 566 -1.20 -12.31 0.73
C THR A 566 -0.74 -13.57 1.46
N PHE A 567 0.34 -13.47 2.22
CA PHE A 567 0.83 -14.54 3.07
C PHE A 567 -0.10 -14.80 4.27
N LYS A 568 -0.55 -13.74 4.96
CA LYS A 568 -1.50 -13.86 6.08
C LYS A 568 -2.82 -14.49 5.64
N PHE A 569 -3.37 -14.06 4.51
CA PHE A 569 -4.58 -14.67 3.95
C PHE A 569 -4.40 -16.14 3.59
N SER A 570 -3.31 -16.50 2.92
CA SER A 570 -3.01 -17.89 2.59
C SER A 570 -2.96 -18.76 3.85
N LYS A 571 -2.26 -18.32 4.89
CA LYS A 571 -2.16 -19.05 6.15
C LYS A 571 -3.54 -19.30 6.78
N HIS A 572 -4.40 -18.28 6.88
CA HIS A 572 -5.75 -18.42 7.45
C HIS A 572 -6.66 -19.30 6.57
N LEU A 573 -6.52 -19.22 5.25
CA LEU A 573 -7.27 -20.09 4.35
C LEU A 573 -6.88 -21.57 4.54
N GLN A 574 -5.58 -21.86 4.65
CA GLN A 574 -5.08 -23.22 4.93
C GLN A 574 -5.54 -23.74 6.29
N GLU A 575 -5.54 -22.90 7.33
CA GLU A 575 -6.05 -23.25 8.66
C GLU A 575 -7.55 -23.58 8.66
N ARG A 576 -8.35 -22.89 7.85
CA ARG A 576 -9.82 -23.02 7.83
C ARG A 576 -10.34 -24.04 6.82
N PHE A 577 -9.71 -24.16 5.67
CA PHE A 577 -10.20 -24.97 4.55
C PHE A 577 -9.26 -26.09 4.14
N GLY A 578 -8.05 -26.16 4.73
CA GLY A 578 -7.02 -27.11 4.35
C GLY A 578 -6.30 -26.72 3.06
N ILE A 579 -5.54 -27.66 2.51
CA ILE A 579 -4.81 -27.50 1.26
C ILE A 579 -5.70 -27.89 0.09
N ILE A 580 -6.04 -26.93 -0.76
CA ILE A 580 -6.84 -27.13 -1.98
C ILE A 580 -5.93 -26.80 -3.16
N PRO A 581 -5.68 -27.77 -4.09
CA PRO A 581 -4.81 -27.55 -5.26
C PRO A 581 -5.24 -26.32 -6.07
N HIS A 582 -4.28 -25.50 -6.49
CA HIS A 582 -4.45 -24.25 -7.24
C HIS A 582 -5.24 -23.13 -6.50
N VAL A 583 -5.60 -23.32 -5.23
CA VAL A 583 -6.41 -22.36 -4.48
C VAL A 583 -5.72 -21.96 -3.16
N THR A 584 -5.35 -22.95 -2.32
CA THR A 584 -4.72 -22.72 -1.03
C THR A 584 -3.40 -23.47 -0.84
N ASP A 585 -2.86 -24.05 -1.90
CA ASP A 585 -1.66 -24.89 -1.88
C ASP A 585 -0.33 -24.09 -1.85
N LYS A 586 -0.40 -22.77 -2.00
CA LYS A 586 0.75 -21.87 -1.92
C LYS A 586 0.77 -21.10 -0.60
N ASN A 587 1.94 -20.60 -0.17
CA ASN A 587 2.06 -19.72 0.99
C ASN A 587 1.69 -18.26 0.68
N TYR A 588 1.03 -18.02 -0.42
CA TYR A 588 0.50 -16.72 -0.85
C TYR A 588 -0.78 -16.94 -1.67
N ILE A 589 -1.57 -15.88 -1.81
CA ILE A 589 -2.64 -15.79 -2.80
C ILE A 589 -2.29 -14.68 -3.79
N THR A 590 -2.87 -14.74 -4.98
CA THR A 590 -2.62 -13.74 -6.03
C THR A 590 -3.09 -12.36 -5.59
N ASN A 591 -2.26 -11.36 -5.86
CA ASN A 591 -2.59 -9.97 -5.59
C ASN A 591 -3.68 -9.49 -6.55
N SER A 592 -4.75 -8.90 -6.00
CA SER A 592 -5.87 -8.32 -6.75
C SER A 592 -6.36 -9.21 -7.92
N TYR A 593 -6.31 -8.70 -9.16
CA TYR A 593 -6.77 -9.35 -10.39
C TYR A 593 -5.66 -9.99 -11.23
N HIS A 594 -4.41 -9.94 -10.78
CA HIS A 594 -3.28 -10.36 -11.60
C HIS A 594 -3.43 -11.81 -12.10
N VAL A 595 -2.89 -12.07 -13.29
CA VAL A 595 -2.62 -13.42 -13.76
C VAL A 595 -1.70 -14.10 -12.77
N HIS A 596 -1.94 -15.37 -12.47
CA HIS A 596 -1.12 -16.11 -11.51
C HIS A 596 0.35 -16.11 -11.93
N VAL A 597 1.26 -15.91 -10.98
CA VAL A 597 2.70 -15.71 -11.28
C VAL A 597 3.38 -16.89 -11.97
N THR A 598 2.78 -18.10 -11.91
CA THR A 598 3.26 -19.32 -12.55
C THR A 598 2.66 -19.55 -13.94
N GLU A 599 1.71 -18.73 -14.38
CA GLU A 599 1.06 -18.89 -15.66
C GLU A 599 1.94 -18.38 -16.79
N GLU A 600 2.25 -19.24 -17.76
CA GLU A 600 3.03 -18.89 -18.95
C GLU A 600 2.18 -18.06 -19.90
N ILE A 601 2.43 -16.77 -19.95
CA ILE A 601 1.74 -15.80 -20.80
C ILE A 601 2.75 -14.74 -21.25
N ASP A 602 2.67 -14.29 -22.50
CA ASP A 602 3.53 -13.19 -22.96
C ASP A 602 3.08 -11.83 -22.44
N ALA A 603 4.01 -10.87 -22.42
CA ALA A 603 3.78 -9.53 -21.87
C ALA A 603 2.60 -8.80 -22.52
N PHE A 604 2.46 -8.89 -23.83
CA PHE A 604 1.42 -8.17 -24.59
C PHE A 604 0.04 -8.74 -24.32
N THR A 605 -0.08 -10.07 -24.35
CA THR A 605 -1.32 -10.78 -24.03
C THR A 605 -1.73 -10.54 -22.58
N LYS A 606 -0.78 -10.62 -21.63
CA LYS A 606 -1.03 -10.36 -20.20
C LYS A 606 -1.57 -8.95 -19.96
N LEU A 607 -0.89 -7.92 -20.49
CA LEU A 607 -1.30 -6.53 -20.31
C LEU A 607 -2.67 -6.24 -20.93
N THR A 608 -2.92 -6.80 -22.12
CA THR A 608 -4.23 -6.66 -22.79
C THR A 608 -5.33 -7.34 -22.00
N PHE A 609 -5.07 -8.55 -21.48
CA PHE A 609 -6.02 -9.28 -20.63
C PHE A 609 -6.32 -8.51 -19.33
N GLU A 610 -5.30 -8.10 -18.60
CA GLU A 610 -5.43 -7.40 -17.32
C GLU A 610 -6.05 -6.01 -17.45
N SER A 611 -6.00 -5.38 -18.63
CA SER A 611 -6.60 -4.06 -18.86
C SER A 611 -8.11 -4.00 -18.57
N GLN A 612 -8.83 -5.10 -18.78
CA GLN A 612 -10.25 -5.22 -18.49
C GLN A 612 -10.53 -5.07 -16.99
N PHE A 613 -9.66 -5.63 -16.15
CA PHE A 613 -9.77 -5.58 -14.70
C PHE A 613 -9.30 -4.25 -14.12
N GLN A 614 -8.27 -3.64 -14.71
CA GLN A 614 -7.87 -2.27 -14.35
C GLN A 614 -9.00 -1.28 -14.54
N LYS A 615 -9.72 -1.38 -15.66
CA LYS A 615 -10.90 -0.56 -15.95
C LYS A 615 -11.97 -0.68 -14.86
N LEU A 616 -12.10 -1.86 -14.25
CA LEU A 616 -13.04 -2.14 -13.18
C LEU A 616 -12.47 -1.85 -11.77
N SER A 617 -11.27 -1.29 -11.68
CA SER A 617 -10.64 -0.87 -10.41
C SER A 617 -10.35 0.63 -10.40
N PRO A 618 -11.39 1.49 -10.38
CA PRO A 618 -11.23 2.94 -10.52
C PRO A 618 -10.49 3.59 -9.33
N GLY A 619 -10.48 2.96 -8.17
CA GLY A 619 -9.72 3.38 -6.99
C GLY A 619 -8.22 3.14 -7.09
N GLY A 620 -7.79 2.47 -8.16
CA GLY A 620 -6.39 2.23 -8.47
C GLY A 620 -6.03 0.77 -8.64
N ALA A 621 -5.11 0.54 -9.55
CA ALA A 621 -4.54 -0.76 -9.85
C ALA A 621 -3.26 -0.57 -10.65
N ILE A 622 -2.39 -1.56 -10.67
CA ILE A 622 -1.19 -1.61 -11.50
C ILE A 622 -1.02 -3.02 -12.04
N SER A 623 -0.63 -3.14 -13.29
CA SER A 623 -0.17 -4.40 -13.87
C SER A 623 1.34 -4.41 -13.98
N TYR A 624 1.93 -5.60 -14.04
CA TYR A 624 3.37 -5.74 -14.19
C TYR A 624 3.71 -6.80 -15.24
N VAL A 625 4.88 -6.64 -15.83
CA VAL A 625 5.51 -7.69 -16.64
C VAL A 625 6.87 -8.05 -16.05
N GLU A 626 7.09 -9.33 -15.84
CA GLU A 626 8.36 -9.87 -15.37
C GLU A 626 9.27 -10.07 -16.57
N VAL A 627 10.40 -9.37 -16.62
CA VAL A 627 11.33 -9.39 -17.76
C VAL A 627 12.74 -9.73 -17.31
N PRO A 628 13.57 -10.30 -18.20
CA PRO A 628 14.97 -10.54 -17.90
C PRO A 628 15.76 -9.22 -17.80
N ASN A 629 17.08 -9.28 -17.73
CA ASN A 629 17.90 -8.08 -17.85
C ASN A 629 17.73 -7.48 -19.24
N MET A 630 17.23 -6.24 -19.30
CA MET A 630 16.86 -5.54 -20.53
C MET A 630 17.89 -4.46 -20.96
N GLU A 631 19.02 -4.31 -20.28
CA GLU A 631 19.99 -3.25 -20.56
C GLU A 631 20.51 -3.26 -22.02
N ASN A 632 20.53 -4.42 -22.64
CA ASN A 632 20.98 -4.61 -24.03
C ASN A 632 19.82 -4.74 -25.04
N ASN A 633 18.58 -4.60 -24.61
CA ASN A 633 17.40 -4.72 -25.46
C ASN A 633 16.36 -3.64 -25.17
N ILE A 634 16.75 -2.39 -25.40
CA ILE A 634 15.90 -1.22 -25.15
C ILE A 634 14.70 -1.19 -26.12
N GLU A 635 14.85 -1.72 -27.31
CA GLU A 635 13.76 -1.80 -28.30
C GLU A 635 12.56 -2.62 -27.78
N ALA A 636 12.84 -3.74 -27.09
CA ALA A 636 11.76 -4.53 -26.45
C ALA A 636 11.07 -3.73 -25.33
N VAL A 637 11.80 -2.96 -24.54
CA VAL A 637 11.20 -2.08 -23.52
C VAL A 637 10.31 -1.03 -24.18
N LEU A 638 10.77 -0.36 -25.24
CA LEU A 638 9.99 0.61 -26.01
C LEU A 638 8.74 0.00 -26.64
N ALA A 639 8.83 -1.24 -27.15
CA ALA A 639 7.68 -1.97 -27.67
C ALA A 639 6.61 -2.23 -26.59
N ILE A 640 7.03 -2.62 -25.37
CA ILE A 640 6.12 -2.77 -24.24
C ILE A 640 5.51 -1.43 -23.84
N MET A 641 6.30 -0.35 -23.80
CA MET A 641 5.80 0.99 -23.48
C MET A 641 4.73 1.45 -24.49
N LYS A 642 4.97 1.22 -25.78
CA LYS A 642 3.98 1.51 -26.85
C LYS A 642 2.70 0.68 -26.68
N HIS A 643 2.83 -0.57 -26.27
CA HIS A 643 1.69 -1.43 -25.95
C HIS A 643 0.92 -0.92 -24.73
N ILE A 644 1.61 -0.52 -23.66
CA ILE A 644 0.99 0.11 -22.47
C ILE A 644 0.19 1.34 -22.90
N TYR A 645 0.77 2.25 -23.69
CA TYR A 645 0.07 3.45 -24.18
C TYR A 645 -1.25 3.13 -24.86
N ASN A 646 -1.29 2.05 -25.65
CA ASN A 646 -2.46 1.72 -26.47
C ASN A 646 -3.50 0.83 -25.75
N HIS A 647 -3.13 0.08 -24.72
CA HIS A 647 -3.99 -0.99 -24.20
C HIS A 647 -4.29 -0.91 -22.71
N ILE A 648 -3.40 -0.41 -21.88
CA ILE A 648 -3.56 -0.47 -20.42
C ILE A 648 -3.21 0.86 -19.75
N MET A 649 -3.95 1.19 -18.69
CA MET A 649 -3.81 2.50 -18.03
C MET A 649 -2.49 2.65 -17.27
N TYR A 650 -2.05 1.62 -16.53
CA TYR A 650 -0.91 1.70 -15.64
C TYR A 650 -0.17 0.37 -15.53
N ALA A 651 1.11 0.37 -15.86
CA ALA A 651 1.95 -0.83 -15.77
C ALA A 651 3.39 -0.54 -15.36
N GLU A 652 4.06 -1.55 -14.80
CA GLU A 652 5.48 -1.57 -14.44
C GLU A 652 6.22 -2.71 -15.10
N LEU A 653 7.53 -2.56 -15.29
CA LEU A 653 8.43 -3.60 -15.77
C LEU A 653 9.35 -4.05 -14.64
N ASN A 654 9.34 -5.34 -14.32
CA ASN A 654 10.15 -5.94 -13.28
C ASN A 654 11.42 -6.53 -13.89
N THR A 655 12.49 -5.73 -13.96
CA THR A 655 13.83 -6.19 -14.39
C THR A 655 14.62 -6.69 -13.19
N LYS A 656 15.82 -7.22 -13.43
CA LYS A 656 16.74 -7.72 -12.39
C LYS A 656 17.98 -6.81 -12.31
N SER A 657 18.23 -6.26 -11.13
CA SER A 657 19.35 -5.32 -10.87
C SER A 657 19.95 -5.55 -9.49
N ASP A 658 20.43 -6.79 -9.23
CA ASP A 658 21.02 -7.13 -7.94
C ASP A 658 22.54 -7.04 -7.97
N TYR A 659 23.13 -6.95 -6.77
CA TYR A 659 24.57 -6.89 -6.58
C TYR A 659 25.00 -7.69 -5.34
N CYS A 660 26.02 -8.53 -5.49
CA CYS A 660 26.68 -9.21 -4.37
C CYS A 660 27.93 -8.46 -3.96
N GLN A 661 27.97 -8.00 -2.71
CA GLN A 661 29.10 -7.23 -2.17
C GLN A 661 30.34 -8.10 -1.88
N VAL A 662 30.17 -9.44 -1.80
CA VAL A 662 31.26 -10.36 -1.51
C VAL A 662 32.13 -10.60 -2.75
N CYS A 663 31.53 -10.81 -3.91
CA CYS A 663 32.26 -11.17 -5.13
C CYS A 663 32.11 -10.17 -6.28
N GLY A 664 31.34 -9.09 -6.11
CA GLY A 664 31.11 -8.10 -7.15
C GLY A 664 30.14 -8.55 -8.26
N TYR A 665 29.43 -9.68 -8.08
CA TYR A 665 28.44 -10.13 -9.07
C TYR A 665 27.34 -9.12 -9.25
N THR A 666 27.04 -8.81 -10.51
CA THR A 666 25.91 -7.96 -10.92
C THR A 666 24.96 -8.80 -11.78
N GLY A 667 23.71 -8.86 -11.43
CA GLY A 667 22.72 -9.67 -12.14
C GLY A 667 21.60 -10.12 -11.21
N GLU A 668 21.02 -11.27 -11.46
CA GLU A 668 19.94 -11.82 -10.64
C GLU A 668 20.50 -12.71 -9.51
N ILE A 669 20.31 -12.32 -8.25
CA ILE A 669 20.52 -13.17 -7.08
C ILE A 669 19.34 -14.13 -6.99
N LYS A 670 19.64 -15.42 -6.80
CA LYS A 670 18.65 -16.51 -6.84
C LYS A 670 18.03 -16.77 -5.47
N ILE A 671 16.83 -17.34 -5.48
CA ILE A 671 16.17 -17.86 -4.29
C ILE A 671 16.34 -19.39 -4.31
N VAL A 672 16.96 -19.92 -3.27
CA VAL A 672 17.21 -21.36 -3.10
C VAL A 672 16.60 -21.85 -1.80
N GLU A 673 16.45 -23.17 -1.66
CA GLU A 673 15.98 -23.79 -0.43
C GLU A 673 17.19 -24.19 0.42
N ASP A 674 17.16 -23.87 1.71
CA ASP A 674 18.20 -24.25 2.67
C ASP A 674 17.93 -25.66 3.25
N GLU A 675 18.81 -26.12 4.13
CA GLU A 675 18.74 -27.43 4.78
C GLU A 675 17.47 -27.63 5.65
N ASN A 676 16.79 -26.54 6.00
CA ASN A 676 15.56 -26.53 6.79
C ASN A 676 14.30 -26.28 5.94
N HIS A 677 14.40 -26.42 4.63
CA HIS A 677 13.34 -26.13 3.66
C HIS A 677 12.85 -24.66 3.69
N LYS A 678 13.71 -23.74 4.17
CA LYS A 678 13.44 -22.30 4.16
C LYS A 678 13.99 -21.67 2.88
N LEU A 679 13.23 -20.79 2.26
CA LEU A 679 13.68 -20.04 1.10
C LEU A 679 14.64 -18.93 1.53
N VAL A 680 15.82 -18.90 0.93
CA VAL A 680 16.89 -17.93 1.20
C VAL A 680 17.48 -17.39 -0.09
N TRP A 681 18.00 -16.17 -0.05
CA TRP A 681 18.69 -15.56 -1.17
C TRP A 681 20.13 -16.05 -1.24
N GLU A 682 20.60 -16.42 -2.43
CA GLU A 682 21.95 -16.92 -2.65
C GLU A 682 22.57 -16.31 -3.92
N CYS A 683 23.77 -15.81 -3.79
CA CYS A 683 24.55 -15.34 -4.93
C CYS A 683 24.97 -16.52 -5.82
N PRO A 684 24.61 -16.54 -7.12
CA PRO A 684 24.94 -17.66 -8.00
C PRO A 684 26.43 -17.80 -8.30
N ASN A 685 27.22 -16.74 -8.06
CA ASN A 685 28.66 -16.74 -8.33
C ASN A 685 29.52 -17.22 -7.15
N CYS A 686 29.17 -16.86 -5.91
CA CYS A 686 30.01 -17.16 -4.73
C CYS A 686 29.29 -17.91 -3.61
N GLY A 687 27.98 -18.20 -3.76
CA GLY A 687 27.20 -18.89 -2.73
C GLY A 687 26.90 -18.05 -1.48
N ASN A 688 27.16 -16.74 -1.51
CA ASN A 688 26.85 -15.88 -0.37
C ASN A 688 25.35 -15.88 -0.08
N ARG A 689 24.95 -16.11 1.19
CA ARG A 689 23.56 -16.08 1.70
C ARG A 689 23.30 -14.98 2.73
N ASP A 690 24.33 -14.20 3.05
CA ASP A 690 24.23 -13.08 3.98
C ASP A 690 23.56 -11.89 3.28
N GLN A 691 22.30 -11.63 3.63
CA GLN A 691 21.51 -10.55 3.02
C GLN A 691 22.09 -9.16 3.29
N GLU A 692 22.82 -8.96 4.39
CA GLU A 692 23.51 -7.70 4.67
C GLU A 692 24.66 -7.41 3.69
N LYS A 693 25.13 -8.45 2.99
CA LYS A 693 26.17 -8.38 1.96
C LYS A 693 25.64 -8.54 0.55
N MET A 694 24.36 -8.29 0.36
CA MET A 694 23.69 -8.28 -0.94
C MET A 694 22.84 -7.04 -1.07
N ASN A 695 22.70 -6.54 -2.30
CA ASN A 695 21.69 -5.55 -2.67
C ASN A 695 20.71 -6.25 -3.61
N VAL A 696 19.64 -6.76 -3.06
CA VAL A 696 18.55 -7.39 -3.82
C VAL A 696 17.40 -6.42 -3.92
N ALA A 697 16.99 -6.09 -5.14
CA ALA A 697 15.86 -5.23 -5.38
C ALA A 697 14.77 -5.99 -6.16
N ARG A 698 13.56 -6.01 -5.63
CA ARG A 698 12.40 -6.64 -6.27
C ARG A 698 11.19 -5.72 -6.20
N ARG A 699 10.45 -5.71 -7.29
CA ARG A 699 9.15 -5.04 -7.33
C ARG A 699 8.12 -5.88 -6.58
N THR A 700 7.41 -5.24 -5.69
CA THR A 700 6.31 -5.84 -4.96
C THR A 700 5.11 -4.91 -5.01
N CYS A 701 4.25 -5.13 -5.99
CA CYS A 701 2.97 -4.43 -6.04
C CYS A 701 3.07 -2.90 -6.12
N GLY A 702 3.99 -2.40 -6.95
CA GLY A 702 4.09 -0.97 -7.24
C GLY A 702 5.19 -0.22 -6.49
N TYR A 703 6.01 -0.88 -5.70
CA TYR A 703 7.21 -0.29 -5.07
C TYR A 703 8.37 -1.29 -5.06
N ILE A 704 9.57 -0.82 -4.74
CA ILE A 704 10.78 -1.63 -4.66
C ILE A 704 11.06 -1.98 -3.21
N GLY A 705 11.10 -3.27 -2.89
CA GLY A 705 11.61 -3.80 -1.64
C GLY A 705 13.07 -4.18 -1.75
N THR A 706 13.86 -3.99 -0.70
CA THR A 706 15.32 -4.13 -0.78
C THR A 706 15.98 -4.95 0.32
N GLN A 707 15.30 -5.27 1.43
CA GLN A 707 15.95 -5.88 2.59
C GLN A 707 15.28 -7.15 3.11
N PHE A 708 14.01 -7.08 3.50
CA PHE A 708 13.35 -8.17 4.23
C PHE A 708 12.11 -8.69 3.49
N TRP A 709 11.94 -10.01 3.48
CA TRP A 709 10.89 -10.69 2.73
C TRP A 709 10.30 -11.83 3.56
N ASN A 710 8.97 -11.90 3.70
CA ASN A 710 8.33 -13.07 4.28
C ASN A 710 8.41 -14.27 3.33
N GLN A 711 8.24 -15.50 3.87
CA GLN A 711 8.38 -16.73 3.09
C GLN A 711 7.36 -16.84 1.95
N GLY A 712 6.13 -16.36 2.13
CA GLY A 712 5.13 -16.35 1.07
C GLY A 712 5.51 -15.42 -0.07
N ARG A 713 6.00 -14.21 0.22
CA ARG A 713 6.49 -13.28 -0.79
C ARG A 713 7.75 -13.80 -1.49
N THR A 714 8.64 -14.44 -0.74
CA THR A 714 9.85 -15.06 -1.28
C THR A 714 9.48 -16.20 -2.23
N GLN A 715 8.50 -17.02 -1.89
CA GLN A 715 7.98 -18.07 -2.76
C GLN A 715 7.35 -17.48 -4.02
N GLU A 716 6.49 -16.49 -3.89
CA GLU A 716 5.86 -15.81 -5.03
C GLU A 716 6.89 -15.25 -6.01
N ILE A 717 7.93 -14.56 -5.51
CA ILE A 717 9.02 -14.02 -6.35
C ILE A 717 9.81 -15.15 -7.04
N LYS A 718 10.08 -16.25 -6.33
CA LYS A 718 10.78 -17.41 -6.89
C LYS A 718 10.02 -18.07 -8.04
N GLU A 719 8.69 -18.12 -7.93
CA GLU A 719 7.80 -18.81 -8.88
C GLU A 719 7.39 -17.93 -10.07
N ARG A 720 7.75 -16.64 -10.09
CA ARG A 720 7.43 -15.75 -11.21
C ARG A 720 8.03 -16.24 -12.52
N VAL A 721 7.20 -16.47 -13.53
CA VAL A 721 7.64 -16.74 -14.89
C VAL A 721 8.01 -15.45 -15.62
N LEU A 722 8.90 -15.52 -16.58
CA LEU A 722 9.22 -14.40 -17.47
C LEU A 722 8.15 -14.27 -18.55
N HIS A 723 7.81 -13.04 -18.90
CA HIS A 723 6.80 -12.72 -19.91
C HIS A 723 7.40 -12.31 -21.27
N LEU A 724 8.74 -12.38 -21.42
CA LEU A 724 9.48 -12.15 -22.67
C LEU A 724 10.43 -13.29 -22.95
#